data_6b000b3f68c7d9a13ac20989dc02e0db
#
_entry.id   6b000b3f68c7d9a13ac20989dc02e0db
#
_cell.length_a   1.000
_cell.length_b   1.000
_cell.length_c   1.000
_cell.angle_alpha   90.00
_cell.angle_beta   90.00
_cell.angle_gamma   90.00
#
_symmetry.space_group_name_H-M   'P 1'
#
loop_
_entity.id
_entity.type
_entity.pdbx_description
1 polymer ?
#
loop_
_entity_poly.entity_id
_entity_poly.type
_entity_poly.pdbx_seq_one_letter_code
_entity_poly.pdbx_strand_id
1 'polypeptide(L)'
;MSISKDFSEVKQKPNLQSVWTSFGTACSKFINEFADETLKKQLAHSDLPESLLLLKQQFTEIQIGSEYFFQAMNFLCQGKESTIKENELKSISFHVLLSGFLLMRRAANSGSTCIPWTELRTQISKMLINSGFSEKLFFHENWKKWLLTISSNGEQSKHQSTEQPVIIENNSLLYFDKFWKREIQLMSLLSNRLNMNLNIIERPVIENVLKNVLEVNPVLFRGKPLVLAEEQKEAVLQAITSPLSIVTGGPGTGKTSVALTIMRVHKMLGLAERPALVAPTGRAANRMSESVINGLNSIKDLNKLKHDTELLKFAADAKTLHRLLGYHPNRHSFRHHEYDPLEHDLLIIDEGSMIDQELMVRLLRASNSKLPYLLPVQRIIILGDSQQLPSVGNGAVLMELTEDSGQSGADFYENPVPVVKLVKNYRQKISDTAGRNILGVAAVVNEMEIDPFPELLFEAESPDSEAILSLESLEDAALENVMFLNQENNINQLKDFGQWWYDKFLKDEEFLQLVQKGYSFEVPESIENDLDYLFNYMKQFRILTATQVFSTGAKALNKIIQDLWLMENEANLLNSEHFPGEPLIVTENNYRLRLFNGDQGIFLNCLNSETKKLELKAVFEVEGKVKTFYGHQLHHLQPAYATTVHKSQGSEFDHLALILPELSIDPIIGKPEPGRMRNIMSREMLYTALTRAKNSVLILGEKIVLETAVLNKEKRYSGLGSLVRSKMS
;
A
#
# COMPACT_ATOMS: atom_id res chain seq x y z
N MET A 1 39.30 34.58 -0.15
CA MET A 1 38.90 34.59 1.26
C MET A 1 37.68 33.74 1.35
N SER A 2 37.85 32.48 1.49
CA SER A 2 37.83 31.53 2.64
C SER A 2 36.53 31.66 3.48
N ILE A 3 35.51 30.85 3.13
CA ILE A 3 34.64 30.21 4.07
C ILE A 3 34.44 28.76 3.53
N SER A 4 35.44 27.95 3.83
CA SER A 4 35.35 26.51 3.76
C SER A 4 35.77 26.03 5.16
N LYS A 5 34.80 25.66 5.97
CA LYS A 5 34.99 24.71 7.08
C LYS A 5 33.65 24.44 7.76
N ASP A 6 33.49 23.17 8.07
CA ASP A 6 32.52 22.56 8.98
C ASP A 6 31.19 22.11 8.43
N PHE A 7 31.25 21.11 7.53
CA PHE A 7 30.21 20.08 7.41
C PHE A 7 30.83 18.67 7.39
N SER A 8 31.57 18.33 8.42
CA SER A 8 32.14 16.98 8.60
C SER A 8 31.84 16.41 10.00
N GLU A 9 30.66 16.65 10.54
CA GLU A 9 30.12 15.81 11.58
C GLU A 9 28.92 15.04 11.01
N VAL A 10 29.22 14.01 10.22
CA VAL A 10 28.33 12.87 10.05
C VAL A 10 28.22 12.23 11.44
N LYS A 11 27.18 12.58 12.20
CA LYS A 11 26.82 11.91 13.46
C LYS A 11 26.69 10.43 13.11
N GLN A 12 27.67 9.64 13.53
CA GLN A 12 27.62 8.20 13.46
C GLN A 12 26.31 7.74 14.09
N LYS A 13 25.55 6.91 13.39
CA LYS A 13 24.38 6.25 13.99
C LYS A 13 24.85 5.58 15.28
N PRO A 14 24.25 5.84 16.42
CA PRO A 14 24.68 5.25 17.68
C PRO A 14 24.66 3.73 17.54
N ASN A 15 25.76 3.08 17.94
CA ASN A 15 25.86 1.63 17.95
C ASN A 15 24.73 1.09 18.83
N LEU A 16 23.89 0.20 18.31
CA LEU A 16 22.79 -0.42 19.04
C LEU A 16 23.22 -0.96 20.41
N GLN A 17 24.45 -1.45 20.51
CA GLN A 17 25.01 -1.99 21.75
C GLN A 17 25.28 -0.90 22.78
N SER A 18 25.71 0.31 22.38
CA SER A 18 25.89 1.45 23.28
C SER A 18 24.54 2.00 23.75
N VAL A 19 23.53 1.96 22.90
CA VAL A 19 22.14 2.31 23.22
C VAL A 19 21.58 1.38 24.30
N TRP A 20 21.79 0.07 24.16
CA TRP A 20 21.35 -0.93 25.12
C TRP A 20 22.07 -0.82 26.47
N THR A 21 23.36 -0.52 26.46
CA THR A 21 24.15 -0.32 27.68
C THR A 21 23.67 0.92 28.41
N SER A 22 23.42 2.02 27.73
CA SER A 22 22.88 3.25 28.32
C SER A 22 21.45 3.06 28.84
N PHE A 23 20.62 2.31 28.11
CA PHE A 23 19.28 1.94 28.55
C PHE A 23 19.30 1.05 29.81
N GLY A 24 20.10 -0.02 29.81
CA GLY A 24 20.26 -0.89 30.96
C GLY A 24 20.75 -0.13 32.21
N THR A 25 21.67 0.82 32.04
CA THR A 25 22.16 1.69 33.10
C THR A 25 21.07 2.63 33.62
N ALA A 26 20.26 3.22 32.72
CA ALA A 26 19.14 4.07 33.11
C ALA A 26 18.04 3.27 33.82
N CYS A 27 17.71 2.07 33.37
CA CYS A 27 16.77 1.16 34.03
C CYS A 27 17.26 0.74 35.41
N SER A 28 18.54 0.37 35.53
CA SER A 28 19.14 0.00 36.84
C SER A 28 19.17 1.17 37.82
N LYS A 29 19.46 2.37 37.34
CA LYS A 29 19.44 3.58 38.16
C LYS A 29 18.02 3.89 38.64
N PHE A 30 17.02 3.83 37.74
CA PHE A 30 15.61 4.02 38.08
C PHE A 30 15.12 2.99 39.11
N ILE A 31 15.40 1.69 38.89
CA ILE A 31 15.04 0.63 39.86
C ILE A 31 15.68 0.87 41.22
N ASN A 32 16.92 1.30 41.27
CA ASN A 32 17.62 1.53 42.52
C ASN A 32 17.14 2.78 43.29
N GLU A 33 16.72 3.82 42.54
CA GLU A 33 16.29 5.09 43.16
C GLU A 33 14.80 5.09 43.52
N PHE A 34 13.93 4.40 42.75
CA PHE A 34 12.48 4.52 42.89
C PHE A 34 11.72 3.23 43.24
N ALA A 35 12.36 2.05 43.21
CA ALA A 35 11.71 0.80 43.59
C ALA A 35 11.72 0.63 45.13
N ASP A 36 10.55 0.26 45.69
CA ASP A 36 10.49 -0.13 47.11
C ASP A 36 11.12 -1.52 47.35
N GLU A 37 11.33 -1.87 48.63
CA GLU A 37 11.92 -3.15 49.01
C GLU A 37 11.14 -4.37 48.55
N THR A 38 9.82 -4.24 48.38
CA THR A 38 8.93 -5.32 47.92
C THR A 38 9.11 -5.54 46.43
N LEU A 39 9.18 -4.46 45.64
CA LEU A 39 9.43 -4.51 44.20
C LEU A 39 10.86 -4.97 43.90
N LYS A 40 11.86 -4.51 44.68
CA LYS A 40 13.24 -4.99 44.55
C LYS A 40 13.36 -6.49 44.84
N LYS A 41 12.64 -7.02 45.84
CA LYS A 41 12.59 -8.46 46.13
C LYS A 41 11.89 -9.26 45.04
N GLN A 42 10.78 -8.76 44.50
CA GLN A 42 10.08 -9.39 43.38
C GLN A 42 10.92 -9.40 42.08
N LEU A 43 11.61 -8.31 41.81
CA LEU A 43 12.54 -8.18 40.69
C LEU A 43 13.80 -9.05 40.86
N ALA A 44 14.26 -9.28 42.09
CA ALA A 44 15.40 -10.14 42.39
C ALA A 44 15.07 -11.65 42.34
N HIS A 45 13.81 -12.04 42.48
CA HIS A 45 13.34 -13.43 42.41
C HIS A 45 12.73 -13.82 41.04
N SER A 46 12.42 -12.86 40.17
CA SER A 46 12.09 -13.17 38.77
C SER A 46 13.39 -13.31 37.99
N ASP A 47 13.47 -14.25 37.08
CA ASP A 47 14.57 -14.37 36.08
C ASP A 47 14.58 -13.17 35.17
N LEU A 48 14.95 -12.01 35.75
CA LEU A 48 15.08 -10.72 35.07
C LEU A 48 15.90 -10.79 33.76
N PRO A 49 16.95 -11.61 33.64
CA PRO A 49 17.68 -11.77 32.40
C PRO A 49 16.81 -12.27 31.24
N GLU A 50 15.87 -13.18 31.46
CA GLU A 50 15.00 -13.75 30.41
C GLU A 50 13.88 -12.79 29.99
N SER A 51 13.23 -12.15 30.94
CA SER A 51 12.19 -11.15 30.61
C SER A 51 12.77 -9.90 29.93
N LEU A 52 14.00 -9.50 30.29
CA LEU A 52 14.76 -8.48 29.57
C LEU A 52 15.28 -8.98 28.21
N LEU A 53 15.58 -10.27 28.07
CA LEU A 53 15.95 -10.88 26.80
C LEU A 53 14.75 -10.96 25.85
N LEU A 54 13.58 -11.31 26.33
CA LEU A 54 12.31 -11.28 25.59
C LEU A 54 11.92 -9.87 25.16
N LEU A 55 12.05 -8.90 26.05
CA LEU A 55 11.90 -7.49 25.71
C LEU A 55 12.94 -7.06 24.67
N LYS A 56 14.21 -7.45 24.82
CA LYS A 56 15.29 -7.17 23.85
C LYS A 56 15.00 -7.78 22.50
N GLN A 57 14.44 -8.98 22.44
CA GLN A 57 14.07 -9.67 21.19
C GLN A 57 12.89 -8.96 20.52
N GLN A 58 11.88 -8.53 21.27
CA GLN A 58 10.79 -7.70 20.76
C GLN A 58 11.26 -6.30 20.32
N PHE A 59 12.28 -5.74 20.97
CA PHE A 59 12.91 -4.46 20.58
C PHE A 59 13.72 -4.55 19.30
N THR A 60 14.38 -5.69 19.03
CA THR A 60 15.13 -5.90 17.77
C THR A 60 14.21 -6.08 16.57
N GLU A 61 13.04 -6.62 16.78
CA GLU A 61 12.00 -6.75 15.74
C GLU A 61 11.31 -5.41 15.42
N ILE A 62 11.31 -4.47 16.37
CA ILE A 62 10.80 -3.12 16.17
C ILE A 62 12.00 -2.22 15.84
N GLN A 63 12.23 -1.93 14.56
CA GLN A 63 13.23 -0.92 14.14
C GLN A 63 12.90 0.44 14.74
N ILE A 64 13.39 0.70 15.94
CA ILE A 64 13.16 1.95 16.67
C ILE A 64 14.08 3.01 16.07
N GLY A 65 13.50 4.07 15.52
CA GLY A 65 14.22 5.32 15.32
C GLY A 65 14.66 5.83 16.69
N SER A 66 15.95 5.69 16.98
CA SER A 66 16.54 5.85 18.29
C SER A 66 16.28 7.24 18.94
N GLU A 67 16.14 8.29 18.14
CA GLU A 67 16.02 9.67 18.65
C GLU A 67 14.72 9.93 19.42
N TYR A 68 13.57 9.50 18.92
CA TYR A 68 12.28 9.71 19.59
C TYR A 68 12.12 8.88 20.87
N PHE A 69 12.66 7.66 20.85
CA PHE A 69 12.68 6.82 22.04
C PHE A 69 13.54 7.43 23.15
N PHE A 70 14.73 7.96 22.81
CA PHE A 70 15.60 8.65 23.76
C PHE A 70 14.99 9.95 24.27
N GLN A 71 14.28 10.73 23.45
CA GLN A 71 13.58 11.92 23.89
C GLN A 71 12.44 11.57 24.85
N ALA A 72 11.65 10.53 24.56
CA ALA A 72 10.60 10.06 25.45
C ALA A 72 11.18 9.50 26.77
N MET A 73 12.27 8.74 26.71
CA MET A 73 12.95 8.19 27.88
C MET A 73 13.64 9.29 28.71
N ASN A 74 14.31 10.24 28.07
CA ASN A 74 14.90 11.39 28.77
C ASN A 74 13.83 12.26 29.43
N PHE A 75 12.68 12.45 28.76
CA PHE A 75 11.54 13.17 29.33
C PHE A 75 10.97 12.42 30.56
N LEU A 76 10.83 11.09 30.46
CA LEU A 76 10.39 10.24 31.57
C LEU A 76 11.39 10.25 32.74
N CYS A 77 12.69 10.25 32.43
CA CYS A 77 13.75 10.31 33.48
C CYS A 77 13.99 11.73 34.00
N GLN A 78 13.67 12.78 33.25
CA GLN A 78 13.78 14.17 33.64
C GLN A 78 12.49 14.74 34.25
N GLY A 79 11.39 13.96 34.22
CA GLY A 79 10.07 14.33 34.73
C GLY A 79 10.22 14.83 36.18
N LYS A 80 10.13 16.13 36.28
CA LYS A 80 10.43 16.90 37.49
C LYS A 80 9.71 16.36 38.71
N GLU A 81 10.47 16.16 39.73
CA GLU A 81 10.13 15.78 41.09
C GLU A 81 8.98 16.58 41.75
N SER A 82 8.33 17.53 41.11
CA SER A 82 7.53 18.54 41.77
C SER A 82 6.02 18.32 41.78
N THR A 83 5.45 17.32 41.08
CA THR A 83 3.99 17.17 40.97
C THR A 83 3.41 15.80 41.30
N ILE A 84 4.19 14.76 41.46
CA ILE A 84 3.70 13.41 41.76
C ILE A 84 4.15 13.04 43.17
N LYS A 85 3.22 12.72 44.10
CA LYS A 85 3.55 12.26 45.43
C LYS A 85 4.37 10.98 45.36
N GLU A 86 5.46 10.90 46.11
CA GLU A 86 6.45 9.80 46.15
C GLU A 86 5.83 8.39 46.23
N ASN A 87 4.67 8.27 46.88
CA ASN A 87 3.93 7.01 47.03
C ASN A 87 3.13 6.58 45.77
N GLU A 88 2.83 7.50 44.85
CA GLU A 88 2.12 7.19 43.61
C GLU A 88 3.09 6.70 42.53
N LEU A 89 4.30 7.20 42.51
CA LEU A 89 5.40 6.72 41.65
C LEU A 89 5.79 5.27 41.95
N LYS A 90 5.68 4.84 43.20
CA LYS A 90 6.01 3.47 43.64
C LYS A 90 5.08 2.39 43.08
N SER A 91 3.87 2.76 42.66
CA SER A 91 2.85 1.81 42.14
C SER A 91 2.87 1.63 40.62
N ILE A 92 3.56 2.49 39.86
CA ILE A 92 3.59 2.42 38.40
C ILE A 92 4.88 1.76 37.97
N SER A 93 4.78 0.51 37.56
CA SER A 93 5.96 -0.18 37.05
C SER A 93 6.43 0.47 35.74
N PHE A 94 7.73 0.82 35.70
CA PHE A 94 8.42 1.29 34.49
C PHE A 94 8.10 0.42 33.27
N HIS A 95 7.94 -0.88 33.47
CA HIS A 95 7.61 -1.85 32.41
C HIS A 95 6.26 -1.59 31.73
N VAL A 96 5.24 -1.12 32.48
CA VAL A 96 3.92 -0.81 31.89
C VAL A 96 4.02 0.36 30.93
N LEU A 97 4.75 1.38 31.32
CA LEU A 97 4.96 2.56 30.50
C LEU A 97 5.75 2.25 29.24
N LEU A 98 6.86 1.54 29.44
CA LEU A 98 7.70 1.08 28.33
C LEU A 98 6.88 0.21 27.38
N SER A 99 6.10 -0.73 27.90
CA SER A 99 5.20 -1.56 27.08
C SER A 99 4.18 -0.71 26.34
N GLY A 100 3.61 0.31 26.97
CA GLY A 100 2.69 1.26 26.34
C GLY A 100 3.32 1.99 25.15
N PHE A 101 4.52 2.53 25.32
CA PHE A 101 5.26 3.20 24.24
C PHE A 101 5.63 2.25 23.10
N LEU A 102 6.03 1.01 23.44
CA LEU A 102 6.35 -0.01 22.44
C LEU A 102 5.13 -0.38 21.58
N LEU A 103 3.98 -0.55 22.22
CA LEU A 103 2.74 -0.85 21.53
C LEU A 103 2.30 0.31 20.64
N MET A 104 2.42 1.55 21.13
CA MET A 104 2.20 2.74 20.30
C MET A 104 3.15 2.77 19.09
N ARG A 105 4.43 2.45 19.31
CA ARG A 105 5.42 2.40 18.23
C ARG A 105 5.13 1.28 17.25
N ARG A 106 4.74 0.10 17.75
CA ARG A 106 4.29 -1.02 16.90
C ARG A 106 3.09 -0.62 16.07
N ALA A 107 2.07 -0.01 16.66
CA ALA A 107 0.91 0.51 15.93
C ALA A 107 1.31 1.51 14.85
N ALA A 108 2.23 2.44 15.16
CA ALA A 108 2.76 3.39 14.19
C ALA A 108 3.54 2.70 13.05
N ASN A 109 4.34 1.69 13.34
CA ASN A 109 5.06 0.92 12.33
C ASN A 109 4.12 0.08 11.44
N SER A 110 2.94 -0.30 11.95
CA SER A 110 1.87 -0.95 11.17
C SER A 110 0.97 0.05 10.45
N GLY A 111 1.36 1.33 10.36
CA GLY A 111 0.64 2.36 9.61
C GLY A 111 -0.47 3.07 10.38
N SER A 112 -0.68 2.79 11.67
CA SER A 112 -1.62 3.53 12.52
C SER A 112 -1.07 4.91 12.87
N THR A 113 -1.96 5.89 13.09
CA THR A 113 -1.59 7.22 13.55
C THR A 113 -1.78 7.37 15.07
N CYS A 114 -2.68 6.58 15.64
CA CYS A 114 -2.96 6.52 17.07
C CYS A 114 -3.16 5.07 17.53
N ILE A 115 -3.44 4.89 18.81
CA ILE A 115 -3.93 3.64 19.38
C ILE A 115 -5.07 3.95 20.37
N PRO A 116 -6.23 3.26 20.28
CA PRO A 116 -7.28 3.39 21.29
C PRO A 116 -6.80 2.92 22.65
N TRP A 117 -7.19 3.66 23.68
CA TRP A 117 -6.87 3.33 25.06
C TRP A 117 -7.28 1.92 25.47
N THR A 118 -8.47 1.50 25.04
CA THR A 118 -9.00 0.17 25.31
C THR A 118 -8.14 -0.93 24.67
N GLU A 119 -7.66 -0.71 23.46
CA GLU A 119 -6.78 -1.65 22.77
C GLU A 119 -5.41 -1.73 23.43
N LEU A 120 -4.81 -0.57 23.75
CA LEU A 120 -3.54 -0.52 24.46
C LEU A 120 -3.61 -1.28 25.80
N ARG A 121 -4.68 -1.05 26.56
CA ARG A 121 -4.94 -1.75 27.82
C ARG A 121 -5.03 -3.26 27.64
N THR A 122 -5.80 -3.71 26.64
CA THR A 122 -5.98 -5.14 26.35
C THR A 122 -4.67 -5.80 25.96
N GLN A 123 -3.86 -5.15 25.14
CA GLN A 123 -2.56 -5.70 24.71
C GLN A 123 -1.56 -5.76 25.86
N ILE A 124 -1.49 -4.72 26.69
CA ILE A 124 -0.65 -4.73 27.90
C ILE A 124 -1.08 -5.87 28.84
N SER A 125 -2.37 -6.02 29.12
CA SER A 125 -2.88 -7.12 29.96
C SER A 125 -2.44 -8.47 29.47
N LYS A 126 -2.61 -8.74 28.16
CA LYS A 126 -2.19 -10.02 27.55
C LYS A 126 -0.70 -10.26 27.68
N MET A 127 0.13 -9.23 27.43
CA MET A 127 1.59 -9.34 27.58
C MET A 127 1.99 -9.68 29.01
N LEU A 128 1.33 -9.09 30.00
CA LEU A 128 1.64 -9.29 31.40
C LEU A 128 1.21 -10.68 31.90
N ILE A 129 0.01 -11.12 31.53
CA ILE A 129 -0.49 -12.48 31.83
C ILE A 129 0.42 -13.52 31.22
N ASN A 130 0.81 -13.38 29.95
CA ASN A 130 1.73 -14.29 29.28
C ASN A 130 3.12 -14.34 29.90
N SER A 131 3.53 -13.26 30.59
CA SER A 131 4.81 -13.18 31.31
C SER A 131 4.70 -13.63 32.78
N GLY A 132 3.56 -14.19 33.21
CA GLY A 132 3.36 -14.70 34.56
C GLY A 132 3.05 -13.65 35.64
N PHE A 133 2.75 -12.43 35.25
CA PHE A 133 2.40 -11.35 36.18
C PHE A 133 0.89 -11.30 36.45
N SER A 134 0.51 -10.96 37.70
CA SER A 134 -0.89 -10.83 38.08
C SER A 134 -1.50 -9.54 37.54
N GLU A 135 -2.67 -9.61 36.91
CA GLU A 135 -3.46 -8.46 36.43
C GLU A 135 -3.66 -7.38 37.52
N LYS A 136 -3.80 -7.77 38.76
CA LYS A 136 -4.07 -6.85 39.90
C LYS A 136 -2.94 -5.84 40.15
N LEU A 137 -1.71 -6.14 39.74
CA LEU A 137 -0.55 -5.26 39.94
C LEU A 137 -0.57 -4.03 39.02
N PHE A 138 -1.31 -4.05 37.91
CA PHE A 138 -1.19 -3.10 36.82
C PHE A 138 -2.42 -2.21 36.58
N PHE A 139 -3.56 -2.52 37.23
CA PHE A 139 -4.82 -1.79 37.01
C PHE A 139 -5.19 -0.79 38.09
N HIS A 140 -4.21 -0.13 38.66
CA HIS A 140 -4.53 1.06 39.47
C HIS A 140 -4.93 2.22 38.56
N GLU A 141 -6.04 2.93 38.86
CA GLU A 141 -6.51 4.12 38.14
C GLU A 141 -5.43 5.21 37.96
N ASN A 142 -4.37 5.14 38.74
CA ASN A 142 -3.29 6.12 38.78
C ASN A 142 -2.42 6.17 37.52
N TRP A 143 -2.26 5.09 36.77
CA TRP A 143 -1.44 5.14 35.57
C TRP A 143 -2.11 5.94 34.43
N LYS A 144 -3.47 5.95 34.33
CA LYS A 144 -4.21 6.83 33.44
C LYS A 144 -3.97 8.29 33.81
N LYS A 145 -3.99 8.62 35.10
CA LYS A 145 -3.65 9.97 35.61
C LYS A 145 -2.22 10.34 35.26
N TRP A 146 -1.29 9.40 35.34
CA TRP A 146 0.12 9.65 35.05
C TRP A 146 0.36 9.88 33.54
N LEU A 147 -0.24 9.08 32.64
CA LEU A 147 -0.24 9.36 31.21
C LEU A 147 -0.88 10.72 30.89
N LEU A 148 -1.93 11.12 31.62
CA LEU A 148 -2.53 12.44 31.53
C LEU A 148 -1.59 13.56 31.99
N THR A 149 -0.67 13.31 32.94
CA THR A 149 0.31 14.32 33.36
C THR A 149 1.44 14.54 32.36
N ILE A 150 1.79 13.53 31.56
CA ILE A 150 2.77 13.65 30.47
C ILE A 150 2.14 14.00 29.13
N SER A 151 0.80 14.02 29.06
CA SER A 151 0.04 14.39 27.87
C SER A 151 -0.62 15.75 28.06
N SER A 152 -0.65 16.58 27.01
CA SER A 152 -1.57 17.71 26.97
C SER A 152 -2.94 17.25 26.52
N ASN A 153 -4.01 17.71 27.17
CA ASN A 153 -5.32 17.68 26.54
C ASN A 153 -5.26 18.55 25.28
N GLY A 154 -5.67 18.03 24.13
CA GLY A 154 -5.50 18.67 22.82
C GLY A 154 -5.95 20.13 22.72
N GLU A 155 -6.85 20.58 23.61
CA GLU A 155 -7.32 21.97 23.68
C GLU A 155 -6.34 22.94 24.37
N GLN A 156 -5.48 22.46 25.29
CA GLN A 156 -4.56 23.33 26.06
C GLN A 156 -3.21 23.55 25.38
N SER A 157 -2.86 22.78 24.34
CA SER A 157 -1.55 22.86 23.66
C SER A 157 -1.32 24.12 22.82
N LYS A 158 -2.32 24.99 22.68
CA LYS A 158 -2.20 26.22 21.86
C LYS A 158 -1.22 27.27 22.41
N HIS A 159 -0.76 27.14 23.65
CA HIS A 159 0.02 28.22 24.31
C HIS A 159 1.28 27.79 25.08
N GLN A 160 1.71 26.52 25.05
CA GLN A 160 2.96 26.13 25.72
C GLN A 160 3.93 25.46 24.77
N SER A 161 5.13 26.00 24.66
CA SER A 161 6.24 25.59 23.78
C SER A 161 6.98 24.31 24.24
N THR A 162 6.38 23.45 25.06
CA THR A 162 6.96 22.16 25.44
C THR A 162 6.42 21.08 24.54
N GLU A 163 7.30 20.51 23.70
CA GLU A 163 7.00 19.33 22.88
C GLU A 163 6.66 18.15 23.78
N GLN A 164 5.40 17.81 23.86
CA GLN A 164 4.94 16.65 24.60
C GLN A 164 4.92 15.44 23.66
N PRO A 165 5.54 14.31 24.05
CA PRO A 165 5.70 13.17 23.15
C PRO A 165 4.39 12.43 22.87
N VAL A 166 3.39 12.53 23.74
CA VAL A 166 2.11 11.82 23.62
C VAL A 166 0.95 12.78 23.84
N ILE A 167 -0.07 12.65 23.00
CA ILE A 167 -1.32 13.41 23.09
C ILE A 167 -2.46 12.43 23.27
N ILE A 168 -3.38 12.77 24.18
CA ILE A 168 -4.62 12.02 24.40
C ILE A 168 -5.78 12.87 23.89
N GLU A 169 -6.43 12.42 22.83
CA GLU A 169 -7.61 13.06 22.28
C GLU A 169 -8.87 12.43 22.85
N ASN A 170 -9.78 13.27 23.34
CA ASN A 170 -11.08 12.86 23.91
C ASN A 170 -10.98 11.73 24.97
N ASN A 171 -9.90 11.65 25.72
CA ASN A 171 -9.60 10.60 26.71
C ASN A 171 -9.64 9.15 26.16
N SER A 172 -9.58 8.97 24.84
CA SER A 172 -9.75 7.65 24.21
C SER A 172 -8.66 7.27 23.21
N LEU A 173 -8.06 8.20 22.52
CA LEU A 173 -7.04 7.96 21.50
C LEU A 173 -5.69 8.51 21.93
N LEU A 174 -4.64 7.70 21.84
CA LEU A 174 -3.26 8.09 22.14
C LEU A 174 -2.46 8.25 20.86
N TYR A 175 -1.83 9.39 20.70
CA TYR A 175 -1.01 9.75 19.56
C TYR A 175 0.42 10.05 19.96
N PHE A 176 1.36 9.81 19.08
CA PHE A 176 2.57 10.62 19.06
C PHE A 176 2.25 12.02 18.50
N ASP A 177 2.81 13.06 19.09
CA ASP A 177 2.56 14.46 18.72
C ASP A 177 2.65 14.73 17.21
N LYS A 178 3.64 14.14 16.56
CA LYS A 178 3.83 14.22 15.10
C LYS A 178 2.60 13.77 14.30
N PHE A 179 1.97 12.66 14.68
CA PHE A 179 0.83 12.12 13.95
C PHE A 179 -0.44 12.90 14.25
N TRP A 180 -0.63 13.32 15.50
CA TRP A 180 -1.76 14.16 15.89
C TRP A 180 -1.75 15.50 15.17
N LYS A 181 -0.62 16.22 15.18
CA LYS A 181 -0.47 17.49 14.43
C LYS A 181 -0.79 17.32 12.95
N ARG A 182 -0.40 16.19 12.38
CA ARG A 182 -0.66 15.88 10.98
C ARG A 182 -2.14 15.57 10.71
N GLU A 183 -2.83 14.85 11.59
CA GLU A 183 -4.28 14.62 11.47
C GLU A 183 -5.06 15.92 11.57
N ILE A 184 -4.76 16.76 12.53
CA ILE A 184 -5.39 18.09 12.65
C ILE A 184 -5.13 18.96 11.42
N GLN A 185 -3.91 18.93 10.89
CA GLN A 185 -3.59 19.64 9.65
C GLN A 185 -4.39 19.09 8.47
N LEU A 186 -4.48 17.78 8.33
CA LEU A 186 -5.23 17.12 7.25
C LEU A 186 -6.72 17.46 7.35
N MET A 187 -7.30 17.35 8.55
CA MET A 187 -8.70 17.73 8.80
C MET A 187 -8.97 19.20 8.41
N SER A 188 -8.10 20.13 8.81
CA SER A 188 -8.23 21.54 8.45
C SER A 188 -8.16 21.77 6.92
N LEU A 189 -7.26 21.06 6.22
CA LEU A 189 -7.13 21.15 4.77
C LEU A 189 -8.33 20.56 4.04
N LEU A 190 -8.90 19.43 4.52
CA LEU A 190 -10.11 18.83 3.99
C LEU A 190 -11.32 19.76 4.20
N SER A 191 -11.47 20.34 5.40
CA SER A 191 -12.53 21.30 5.68
C SER A 191 -12.46 22.50 4.75
N ASN A 192 -11.30 23.11 4.62
CA ASN A 192 -11.10 24.26 3.71
C ASN A 192 -11.41 23.86 2.25
N ARG A 193 -11.08 22.65 1.87
CA ARG A 193 -11.30 22.15 0.52
C ARG A 193 -12.78 21.94 0.23
N LEU A 194 -13.52 21.31 1.14
CA LEU A 194 -14.96 21.03 0.98
C LEU A 194 -15.81 22.31 1.02
N ASN A 195 -15.36 23.32 1.77
CA ASN A 195 -16.00 24.63 1.82
C ASN A 195 -15.60 25.57 0.68
N MET A 196 -14.86 25.10 -0.32
CA MET A 196 -14.46 25.93 -1.46
C MET A 196 -15.65 26.24 -2.36
N ASN A 197 -15.87 27.53 -2.62
CA ASN A 197 -16.93 27.95 -3.53
C ASN A 197 -16.58 27.60 -4.97
N LEU A 198 -17.36 26.75 -5.59
CA LEU A 198 -17.29 26.44 -7.02
C LEU A 198 -18.35 27.23 -7.79
N ASN A 199 -18.11 27.46 -9.07
CA ASN A 199 -19.15 27.91 -9.97
C ASN A 199 -20.25 26.83 -10.04
N ILE A 200 -21.46 27.16 -9.62
CA ILE A 200 -22.60 26.25 -9.62
C ILE A 200 -23.07 26.06 -11.05
N ILE A 201 -23.11 24.81 -11.49
CA ILE A 201 -23.72 24.44 -12.76
C ILE A 201 -24.99 23.64 -12.42
N GLU A 202 -26.08 24.01 -13.04
CA GLU A 202 -27.35 23.33 -12.82
C GLU A 202 -27.29 21.86 -13.28
N ARG A 203 -27.82 20.96 -12.47
CA ARG A 203 -27.82 19.51 -12.75
C ARG A 203 -28.35 19.16 -14.13
N PRO A 204 -29.45 19.74 -14.66
CA PRO A 204 -29.92 19.44 -16.00
C PRO A 204 -28.91 19.75 -17.13
N VAL A 205 -28.08 20.80 -16.95
CA VAL A 205 -27.02 21.12 -17.92
C VAL A 205 -25.96 20.04 -17.93
N ILE A 206 -25.54 19.57 -16.75
CA ILE A 206 -24.56 18.50 -16.59
C ILE A 206 -25.09 17.20 -17.22
N GLU A 207 -26.35 16.85 -16.91
CA GLU A 207 -26.99 15.63 -17.44
C GLU A 207 -27.12 15.68 -18.98
N ASN A 208 -27.43 16.83 -19.55
CA ASN A 208 -27.48 16.98 -21.03
C ASN A 208 -26.09 16.78 -21.66
N VAL A 209 -25.03 17.35 -21.08
CA VAL A 209 -23.66 17.14 -21.57
C VAL A 209 -23.24 15.68 -21.39
N LEU A 210 -23.57 15.06 -20.26
CA LEU A 210 -23.30 13.65 -20.01
C LEU A 210 -24.02 12.76 -21.04
N LYS A 211 -25.28 13.04 -21.35
CA LYS A 211 -26.02 12.36 -22.39
C LYS A 211 -25.36 12.51 -23.76
N ASN A 212 -24.89 13.71 -24.11
CA ASN A 212 -24.16 13.94 -25.36
C ASN A 212 -22.89 13.09 -25.44
N VAL A 213 -22.10 13.03 -24.33
CA VAL A 213 -20.86 12.22 -24.25
C VAL A 213 -21.14 10.73 -24.43
N LEU A 214 -22.25 10.23 -23.88
CA LEU A 214 -22.58 8.80 -23.86
C LEU A 214 -23.37 8.32 -25.09
N GLU A 215 -24.25 9.14 -25.65
CA GLU A 215 -25.19 8.72 -26.71
C GLU A 215 -24.79 9.26 -28.08
N VAL A 216 -24.33 10.52 -28.15
CA VAL A 216 -23.99 11.17 -29.43
C VAL A 216 -22.54 10.91 -29.80
N ASN A 217 -21.63 10.97 -28.85
CA ASN A 217 -20.19 10.79 -29.06
C ASN A 217 -19.63 9.65 -28.16
N PRO A 218 -20.17 8.43 -28.23
CA PRO A 218 -19.79 7.37 -27.31
C PRO A 218 -18.35 6.90 -27.52
N VAL A 219 -17.69 6.63 -26.43
CA VAL A 219 -16.49 5.76 -26.40
C VAL A 219 -16.95 4.34 -26.71
N LEU A 220 -16.18 3.63 -27.55
CA LEU A 220 -16.49 2.25 -27.89
C LEU A 220 -15.65 1.30 -27.03
N PHE A 221 -16.33 0.45 -26.29
CA PHE A 221 -15.68 -0.65 -25.59
C PHE A 221 -15.98 -1.96 -26.31
N ARG A 222 -14.95 -2.58 -26.88
CA ARG A 222 -15.08 -3.80 -27.73
C ARG A 222 -16.12 -3.61 -28.87
N GLY A 223 -16.09 -2.45 -29.49
CA GLY A 223 -16.97 -2.11 -30.63
C GLY A 223 -18.40 -1.72 -30.25
N LYS A 224 -18.76 -1.71 -28.95
CA LYS A 224 -20.08 -1.28 -28.44
C LYS A 224 -19.97 0.03 -27.68
N PRO A 225 -20.98 0.93 -27.76
CA PRO A 225 -21.01 2.15 -26.97
C PRO A 225 -20.89 1.87 -25.47
N LEU A 226 -20.09 2.68 -24.77
CA LEU A 226 -19.96 2.62 -23.31
C LEU A 226 -21.28 3.03 -22.68
N VAL A 227 -21.83 2.16 -21.84
CA VAL A 227 -23.04 2.43 -21.04
C VAL A 227 -22.64 2.47 -19.56
N LEU A 228 -22.92 3.59 -18.91
CA LEU A 228 -22.68 3.74 -17.48
C LEU A 228 -23.89 3.29 -16.67
N ALA A 229 -23.65 2.62 -15.53
CA ALA A 229 -24.66 2.36 -14.52
C ALA A 229 -25.04 3.66 -13.77
N GLU A 230 -26.12 3.64 -13.03
CA GLU A 230 -26.61 4.85 -12.32
C GLU A 230 -25.62 5.37 -11.30
N GLU A 231 -24.97 4.47 -10.53
CA GLU A 231 -23.91 4.87 -9.58
C GLU A 231 -22.70 5.48 -10.29
N GLN A 232 -22.37 5.05 -11.50
CA GLN A 232 -21.29 5.64 -12.30
C GLN A 232 -21.68 7.02 -12.84
N LYS A 233 -22.94 7.21 -13.26
CA LYS A 233 -23.46 8.53 -13.67
C LYS A 233 -23.45 9.50 -12.49
N GLU A 234 -23.90 9.04 -11.30
CA GLU A 234 -23.89 9.85 -10.08
C GLU A 234 -22.46 10.25 -9.69
N ALA A 235 -21.48 9.34 -9.84
CA ALA A 235 -20.07 9.66 -9.64
C ALA A 235 -19.59 10.79 -10.58
N VAL A 236 -20.03 10.81 -11.82
CA VAL A 236 -19.71 11.90 -12.77
C VAL A 236 -20.38 13.21 -12.34
N LEU A 237 -21.66 13.17 -11.96
CA LEU A 237 -22.40 14.36 -11.48
C LEU A 237 -21.73 14.96 -10.23
N GLN A 238 -21.40 14.10 -9.26
CA GLN A 238 -20.75 14.51 -8.02
C GLN A 238 -19.35 15.10 -8.27
N ALA A 239 -18.57 14.52 -9.20
CA ALA A 239 -17.26 15.02 -9.55
C ALA A 239 -17.30 16.45 -10.15
N ILE A 240 -18.44 16.85 -10.74
CA ILE A 240 -18.61 18.19 -11.31
C ILE A 240 -19.10 19.19 -10.26
N THR A 241 -19.94 18.75 -9.34
CA THR A 241 -20.57 19.64 -8.36
C THR A 241 -19.75 19.84 -7.08
N SER A 242 -18.77 18.97 -6.82
CA SER A 242 -17.99 18.97 -5.57
C SER A 242 -16.53 19.32 -5.79
N PRO A 243 -15.88 20.08 -4.90
CA PRO A 243 -14.44 20.41 -5.00
C PRO A 243 -13.52 19.23 -4.67
N LEU A 244 -14.05 18.26 -3.90
CA LEU A 244 -13.41 16.98 -3.60
C LEU A 244 -14.48 15.89 -3.70
N SER A 245 -14.22 14.83 -4.43
CA SER A 245 -15.08 13.65 -4.47
C SER A 245 -14.25 12.36 -4.46
N ILE A 246 -14.82 11.32 -3.87
CA ILE A 246 -14.23 10.00 -3.80
C ILE A 246 -15.14 9.02 -4.54
N VAL A 247 -14.54 8.23 -5.42
CA VAL A 247 -15.23 7.13 -6.12
C VAL A 247 -14.53 5.84 -5.73
N THR A 248 -15.18 5.05 -4.88
CA THR A 248 -14.64 3.77 -4.42
C THR A 248 -15.35 2.61 -5.09
N GLY A 249 -14.63 1.52 -5.31
CA GLY A 249 -15.20 0.30 -5.87
C GLY A 249 -14.13 -0.74 -6.16
N GLY A 250 -14.51 -2.00 -6.14
CA GLY A 250 -13.64 -3.12 -6.42
C GLY A 250 -13.08 -3.12 -7.85
N PRO A 251 -12.21 -4.10 -8.17
CA PRO A 251 -11.70 -4.27 -9.53
C PRO A 251 -12.85 -4.57 -10.50
N GLY A 252 -12.74 -4.04 -11.72
CA GLY A 252 -13.76 -4.26 -12.74
C GLY A 252 -15.05 -3.43 -12.62
N THR A 253 -15.18 -2.56 -11.63
CA THR A 253 -16.36 -1.67 -11.49
C THR A 253 -16.36 -0.48 -12.45
N GLY A 254 -15.35 -0.35 -13.31
CA GLY A 254 -15.31 0.67 -14.36
C GLY A 254 -14.81 2.03 -13.90
N LYS A 255 -14.01 2.12 -12.84
CA LYS A 255 -13.40 3.38 -12.35
C LYS A 255 -12.72 4.18 -13.45
N THR A 256 -11.96 3.53 -14.34
CA THR A 256 -11.28 4.20 -15.46
C THR A 256 -12.28 4.76 -16.49
N SER A 257 -13.40 4.07 -16.74
CA SER A 257 -14.47 4.57 -17.61
C SER A 257 -15.15 5.80 -17.02
N VAL A 258 -15.35 5.81 -15.70
CA VAL A 258 -15.84 6.97 -14.95
C VAL A 258 -14.84 8.13 -15.07
N ALA A 259 -13.53 7.89 -14.85
CA ALA A 259 -12.49 8.90 -14.99
C ALA A 259 -12.48 9.56 -16.37
N LEU A 260 -12.51 8.74 -17.42
CA LEU A 260 -12.58 9.22 -18.82
C LEU A 260 -13.83 10.08 -19.06
N THR A 261 -14.99 9.63 -18.57
CA THR A 261 -16.24 10.37 -18.73
C THR A 261 -16.18 11.69 -17.95
N ILE A 262 -15.65 11.69 -16.72
CA ILE A 262 -15.43 12.91 -15.92
C ILE A 262 -14.58 13.92 -16.70
N MET A 263 -13.44 13.49 -17.26
CA MET A 263 -12.57 14.38 -18.06
C MET A 263 -13.31 15.00 -19.24
N ARG A 264 -14.06 14.19 -20.00
CA ARG A 264 -14.80 14.64 -21.18
C ARG A 264 -15.89 15.65 -20.80
N VAL A 265 -16.69 15.34 -19.77
CA VAL A 265 -17.75 16.22 -19.32
C VAL A 265 -17.21 17.55 -18.78
N HIS A 266 -16.13 17.52 -17.98
CA HIS A 266 -15.46 18.74 -17.50
C HIS A 266 -14.96 19.61 -18.65
N LYS A 267 -14.33 18.99 -19.64
CA LYS A 267 -13.80 19.73 -20.81
C LYS A 267 -14.91 20.35 -21.65
N MET A 268 -16.02 19.63 -21.85
CA MET A 268 -17.17 20.12 -22.60
C MET A 268 -17.90 21.26 -21.86
N LEU A 269 -17.92 21.25 -20.53
CA LEU A 269 -18.47 22.31 -19.70
C LEU A 269 -17.53 23.52 -19.56
N GLY A 270 -16.31 23.46 -20.13
CA GLY A 270 -15.31 24.53 -19.97
C GLY A 270 -14.73 24.64 -18.55
N LEU A 271 -14.83 23.58 -17.76
CA LEU A 271 -14.37 23.53 -16.36
C LEU A 271 -12.92 23.04 -16.21
N ALA A 272 -12.37 22.42 -17.25
CA ALA A 272 -11.02 21.84 -17.22
C ALA A 272 -10.22 22.24 -18.46
N GLU A 273 -9.36 23.22 -18.30
CA GLU A 273 -8.37 23.62 -19.31
C GLU A 273 -7.09 22.81 -19.19
N ARG A 274 -6.68 22.47 -17.97
CA ARG A 274 -5.44 21.76 -17.65
C ARG A 274 -5.70 20.59 -16.70
N PRO A 275 -6.45 19.56 -17.13
CA PRO A 275 -6.66 18.37 -16.33
C PRO A 275 -5.37 17.56 -16.17
N ALA A 276 -5.19 16.87 -15.05
CA ALA A 276 -4.10 15.93 -14.84
C ALA A 276 -4.61 14.56 -14.38
N LEU A 277 -4.04 13.51 -14.98
CA LEU A 277 -4.18 12.12 -14.55
C LEU A 277 -2.99 11.75 -13.67
N VAL A 278 -3.26 11.23 -12.50
CA VAL A 278 -2.22 11.01 -11.48
C VAL A 278 -2.46 9.68 -10.78
N ALA A 279 -1.37 9.03 -10.35
CA ALA A 279 -1.46 7.85 -9.49
C ALA A 279 -0.29 7.82 -8.50
N PRO A 280 -0.35 7.06 -7.40
CA PRO A 280 0.77 6.90 -6.47
C PRO A 280 2.00 6.23 -7.12
N THR A 281 1.80 5.32 -8.06
CA THR A 281 2.87 4.56 -8.74
C THR A 281 2.93 4.88 -10.24
N GLY A 282 4.14 4.72 -10.84
CA GLY A 282 4.33 4.92 -12.27
C GLY A 282 3.48 3.96 -13.11
N ARG A 283 3.41 2.70 -12.69
CA ARG A 283 2.63 1.68 -13.37
C ARG A 283 1.12 1.98 -13.39
N ALA A 284 0.57 2.42 -12.27
CA ALA A 284 -0.84 2.81 -12.22
C ALA A 284 -1.12 4.05 -13.10
N ALA A 285 -0.20 5.03 -13.10
CA ALA A 285 -0.30 6.21 -13.96
C ALA A 285 -0.27 5.83 -15.45
N ASN A 286 0.67 4.98 -15.87
CA ASN A 286 0.77 4.51 -17.25
C ASN A 286 -0.48 3.74 -17.67
N ARG A 287 -0.96 2.80 -16.83
CA ARG A 287 -2.17 2.02 -17.10
C ARG A 287 -3.41 2.92 -17.25
N MET A 288 -3.54 3.91 -16.39
CA MET A 288 -4.63 4.88 -16.49
C MET A 288 -4.54 5.69 -17.80
N SER A 289 -3.33 6.14 -18.15
CA SER A 289 -3.03 6.84 -19.41
C SER A 289 -3.44 6.02 -20.62
N GLU A 290 -2.93 4.79 -20.72
CA GLU A 290 -3.24 3.87 -21.84
C GLU A 290 -4.76 3.62 -21.96
N SER A 291 -5.43 3.37 -20.84
CA SER A 291 -6.88 3.11 -20.86
C SER A 291 -7.68 4.33 -21.33
N VAL A 292 -7.29 5.53 -20.91
CA VAL A 292 -7.94 6.79 -21.35
C VAL A 292 -7.65 7.07 -22.81
N ILE A 293 -6.40 6.90 -23.26
CA ILE A 293 -6.01 7.09 -24.67
C ILE A 293 -6.75 6.11 -25.57
N ASN A 294 -6.79 4.82 -25.21
CA ASN A 294 -7.52 3.80 -25.98
C ASN A 294 -9.01 4.11 -26.04
N GLY A 295 -9.60 4.56 -24.93
CA GLY A 295 -10.99 5.01 -24.90
C GLY A 295 -11.23 6.18 -25.85
N LEU A 296 -10.43 7.23 -25.78
CA LEU A 296 -10.54 8.39 -26.67
C LEU A 296 -10.33 8.04 -28.15
N ASN A 297 -9.38 7.14 -28.43
CA ASN A 297 -9.12 6.69 -29.81
C ASN A 297 -10.24 5.79 -30.38
N SER A 298 -11.03 5.15 -29.52
CA SER A 298 -12.15 4.32 -29.95
C SER A 298 -13.36 5.11 -30.49
N ILE A 299 -13.40 6.43 -30.21
CA ILE A 299 -14.46 7.31 -30.72
C ILE A 299 -14.32 7.40 -32.25
N LYS A 300 -15.42 7.17 -32.97
CA LYS A 300 -15.41 7.28 -34.43
C LYS A 300 -15.01 8.69 -34.87
N ASP A 301 -14.16 8.81 -35.87
CA ASP A 301 -13.59 10.10 -36.31
C ASP A 301 -14.64 11.16 -36.63
N LEU A 302 -15.79 10.77 -37.21
CA LEU A 302 -16.93 11.64 -37.49
C LEU A 302 -17.56 12.26 -36.20
N ASN A 303 -17.38 11.59 -35.06
CA ASN A 303 -17.97 11.99 -33.79
C ASN A 303 -16.92 12.56 -32.82
N LYS A 304 -15.62 12.58 -33.20
CA LYS A 304 -14.54 13.04 -32.36
C LYS A 304 -14.62 14.56 -32.19
N LEU A 305 -14.84 15.00 -30.98
CA LEU A 305 -14.87 16.42 -30.66
C LEU A 305 -13.44 16.99 -30.59
N LYS A 306 -13.28 18.28 -30.88
CA LYS A 306 -12.00 18.97 -30.71
C LYS A 306 -11.45 18.76 -29.29
N HIS A 307 -12.31 18.78 -28.30
CA HIS A 307 -11.99 18.54 -26.89
C HIS A 307 -11.39 17.15 -26.63
N ASP A 308 -11.87 16.10 -27.27
CA ASP A 308 -11.35 14.74 -27.15
C ASP A 308 -9.91 14.65 -27.66
N THR A 309 -9.59 15.38 -28.74
CA THR A 309 -8.22 15.45 -29.29
C THR A 309 -7.26 16.21 -28.35
N GLU A 310 -7.73 17.25 -27.66
CA GLU A 310 -6.94 17.95 -26.67
C GLU A 310 -6.68 17.08 -25.43
N LEU A 311 -7.67 16.28 -25.00
CA LEU A 311 -7.57 15.37 -23.86
C LEU A 311 -6.52 14.28 -24.05
N LEU A 312 -6.24 13.84 -25.29
CA LEU A 312 -5.17 12.88 -25.59
C LEU A 312 -3.80 13.37 -25.12
N LYS A 313 -3.52 14.68 -25.22
CA LYS A 313 -2.24 15.25 -24.77
C LYS A 313 -2.10 15.17 -23.24
N PHE A 314 -3.19 15.46 -22.53
CA PHE A 314 -3.20 15.39 -21.06
C PHE A 314 -3.17 13.94 -20.57
N ALA A 315 -3.85 13.04 -21.27
CA ALA A 315 -3.81 11.61 -20.96
C ALA A 315 -2.39 11.04 -21.12
N ALA A 316 -1.67 11.46 -22.17
CA ALA A 316 -0.27 11.05 -22.41
C ALA A 316 0.73 11.61 -21.35
N ASP A 317 0.37 12.69 -20.65
CA ASP A 317 1.20 13.28 -19.57
C ASP A 317 0.82 12.77 -18.16
N ALA A 318 0.20 11.60 -18.06
CA ALA A 318 -0.10 11.01 -16.76
C ALA A 318 1.19 10.77 -15.95
N LYS A 319 1.16 11.07 -14.66
CA LYS A 319 2.37 11.06 -13.83
C LYS A 319 2.10 10.59 -12.40
N THR A 320 3.16 10.26 -11.68
CA THR A 320 3.03 9.92 -10.27
C THR A 320 2.75 11.16 -9.43
N LEU A 321 2.06 10.98 -8.27
CA LEU A 321 1.86 12.06 -7.29
C LEU A 321 3.17 12.73 -6.88
N HIS A 322 4.23 11.95 -6.65
CA HIS A 322 5.56 12.49 -6.34
C HIS A 322 6.09 13.39 -7.46
N ARG A 323 5.89 12.98 -8.72
CA ARG A 323 6.34 13.77 -9.89
C ARG A 323 5.48 15.01 -10.07
N LEU A 324 4.16 14.91 -9.90
CA LEU A 324 3.24 16.06 -9.92
C LEU A 324 3.63 17.09 -8.88
N LEU A 325 3.90 16.66 -7.65
CA LEU A 325 4.28 17.53 -6.54
C LEU A 325 5.73 18.04 -6.61
N GLY A 326 6.51 17.61 -7.61
CA GLY A 326 7.89 18.02 -7.79
C GLY A 326 8.81 17.51 -6.68
N TYR A 327 8.71 16.22 -6.31
CA TYR A 327 9.58 15.61 -5.31
C TYR A 327 11.04 15.65 -5.72
N HIS A 328 11.89 16.11 -4.81
CA HIS A 328 13.34 16.16 -4.98
C HIS A 328 14.02 15.13 -4.07
N PRO A 329 14.55 14.01 -4.61
CA PRO A 329 15.07 12.91 -3.80
C PRO A 329 16.20 13.32 -2.84
N ASN A 330 17.18 14.10 -3.34
CA ASN A 330 18.35 14.51 -2.56
C ASN A 330 18.04 15.47 -1.40
N ARG A 331 16.91 16.16 -1.47
CA ARG A 331 16.47 17.13 -0.43
C ARG A 331 15.33 16.59 0.41
N HIS A 332 14.76 15.44 0.07
CA HIS A 332 13.54 14.88 0.66
C HIS A 332 12.42 15.92 0.78
N SER A 333 12.25 16.77 -0.24
CA SER A 333 11.30 17.89 -0.24
C SER A 333 10.47 17.90 -1.51
N PHE A 334 9.31 18.56 -1.43
CA PHE A 334 8.41 18.78 -2.55
C PHE A 334 8.49 20.23 -2.98
N ARG A 335 8.44 20.50 -4.29
CA ARG A 335 8.45 21.83 -4.85
C ARG A 335 7.12 22.55 -4.61
N HIS A 336 6.01 21.86 -4.98
CA HIS A 336 4.70 22.48 -4.93
C HIS A 336 4.11 22.49 -3.53
N HIS A 337 3.57 23.65 -3.15
CA HIS A 337 2.90 23.95 -1.90
C HIS A 337 2.02 25.18 -2.06
N GLU A 338 1.37 25.68 -1.02
CA GLU A 338 0.39 26.77 -1.09
C GLU A 338 0.91 28.11 -1.61
N TYR A 339 2.23 28.32 -1.69
CA TYR A 339 2.87 29.52 -2.28
C TYR A 339 3.49 29.24 -3.67
N ASP A 340 3.59 27.99 -4.08
CA ASP A 340 3.92 27.55 -5.43
C ASP A 340 2.94 26.41 -5.80
N PRO A 341 1.62 26.75 -5.98
CA PRO A 341 0.57 25.77 -6.16
C PRO A 341 0.68 25.06 -7.51
N LEU A 342 -0.07 23.95 -7.65
CA LEU A 342 -0.21 23.25 -8.91
C LEU A 342 -0.96 24.12 -9.92
N GLU A 343 -0.51 24.09 -11.16
CA GLU A 343 -1.12 24.87 -12.26
C GLU A 343 -2.34 24.20 -12.88
N HIS A 344 -2.76 23.06 -12.37
CA HIS A 344 -3.90 22.28 -12.86
C HIS A 344 -5.21 22.77 -12.26
N ASP A 345 -6.31 22.59 -12.98
CA ASP A 345 -7.66 22.93 -12.54
C ASP A 345 -8.49 21.69 -12.14
N LEU A 346 -8.15 20.53 -12.69
CA LEU A 346 -8.76 19.24 -12.39
C LEU A 346 -7.68 18.19 -12.13
N LEU A 347 -7.75 17.50 -11.00
CA LEU A 347 -6.92 16.34 -10.69
C LEU A 347 -7.80 15.08 -10.61
N ILE A 348 -7.45 14.05 -11.38
CA ILE A 348 -8.05 12.72 -11.26
C ILE A 348 -6.94 11.78 -10.81
N ILE A 349 -7.12 11.21 -9.64
CA ILE A 349 -6.13 10.41 -8.94
C ILE A 349 -6.63 8.97 -8.83
N ASP A 350 -5.92 8.03 -9.44
CA ASP A 350 -6.24 6.60 -9.33
C ASP A 350 -5.41 5.93 -8.21
N GLU A 351 -5.81 4.73 -7.80
CA GLU A 351 -5.20 3.96 -6.71
C GLU A 351 -5.09 4.76 -5.40
N GLY A 352 -6.16 5.47 -5.03
CA GLY A 352 -6.21 6.33 -3.84
C GLY A 352 -5.96 5.62 -2.51
N SER A 353 -6.17 4.30 -2.43
CA SER A 353 -5.86 3.47 -1.25
C SER A 353 -4.38 3.51 -0.87
N MET A 354 -3.48 3.77 -1.82
CA MET A 354 -2.04 3.86 -1.60
C MET A 354 -1.56 5.23 -1.10
N ILE A 355 -2.46 6.21 -0.95
CA ILE A 355 -2.10 7.56 -0.50
C ILE A 355 -2.10 7.59 1.03
N ASP A 356 -0.92 7.82 1.61
CA ASP A 356 -0.78 8.01 3.05
C ASP A 356 -1.14 9.43 3.49
N GLN A 357 -1.19 9.62 4.80
CA GLN A 357 -1.55 10.90 5.41
C GLN A 357 -0.58 12.03 5.02
N GLU A 358 0.73 11.75 4.94
CA GLU A 358 1.74 12.75 4.55
C GLU A 358 1.51 13.22 3.11
N LEU A 359 1.35 12.28 2.18
CA LEU A 359 1.18 12.57 0.76
C LEU A 359 -0.14 13.30 0.51
N MET A 360 -1.22 12.94 1.24
CA MET A 360 -2.50 13.67 1.18
C MET A 360 -2.38 15.10 1.67
N VAL A 361 -1.67 15.35 2.78
CA VAL A 361 -1.41 16.71 3.27
C VAL A 361 -0.63 17.52 2.21
N ARG A 362 0.41 16.92 1.60
CA ARG A 362 1.19 17.57 0.54
C ARG A 362 0.35 17.92 -0.68
N LEU A 363 -0.48 16.98 -1.12
CA LEU A 363 -1.40 17.18 -2.24
C LEU A 363 -2.38 18.33 -1.98
N LEU A 364 -3.06 18.32 -0.84
CA LEU A 364 -4.04 19.35 -0.51
C LEU A 364 -3.38 20.73 -0.34
N ARG A 365 -2.19 20.80 0.24
CA ARG A 365 -1.43 22.07 0.31
C ARG A 365 -1.06 22.60 -1.07
N ALA A 366 -0.55 21.74 -1.95
CA ALA A 366 -0.16 22.13 -3.30
C ALA A 366 -1.37 22.45 -4.21
N SER A 367 -2.54 21.88 -3.90
CA SER A 367 -3.80 22.15 -4.60
C SER A 367 -4.49 23.44 -4.15
N ASN A 368 -4.09 24.03 -3.04
CA ASN A 368 -4.57 25.30 -2.55
C ASN A 368 -3.61 26.43 -2.93
N SER A 369 -4.11 27.66 -3.01
CA SER A 369 -3.28 28.85 -3.23
C SER A 369 -3.47 29.85 -2.11
N LYS A 370 -2.37 30.35 -1.56
CA LYS A 370 -2.35 31.53 -0.69
C LYS A 370 -2.04 32.83 -1.45
N LEU A 371 -1.82 32.73 -2.74
CA LEU A 371 -1.52 33.86 -3.61
C LEU A 371 -2.80 34.31 -4.31
N PRO A 372 -3.22 35.59 -4.18
CA PRO A 372 -4.52 36.03 -4.66
C PRO A 372 -4.66 36.04 -6.19
N TYR A 373 -3.54 35.96 -6.89
CA TYR A 373 -3.49 35.93 -8.37
C TYR A 373 -3.34 34.55 -8.99
N LEU A 374 -3.21 33.49 -8.15
CA LEU A 374 -3.16 32.12 -8.61
C LEU A 374 -4.40 31.37 -8.15
N LEU A 375 -5.11 30.78 -9.11
CA LEU A 375 -6.27 29.97 -8.81
C LEU A 375 -5.84 28.62 -8.22
N PRO A 376 -6.50 28.16 -7.15
CA PRO A 376 -6.30 26.80 -6.65
C PRO A 376 -6.84 25.76 -7.64
N VAL A 377 -6.42 24.52 -7.52
CA VAL A 377 -7.06 23.40 -8.22
C VAL A 377 -8.56 23.41 -7.87
N GLN A 378 -9.41 23.42 -8.89
CA GLN A 378 -10.86 23.57 -8.65
C GLN A 378 -11.46 22.24 -8.15
N ARG A 379 -11.07 21.12 -8.74
CA ARG A 379 -11.64 19.81 -8.41
C ARG A 379 -10.58 18.73 -8.26
N ILE A 380 -10.77 17.90 -7.25
CA ILE A 380 -9.94 16.72 -6.98
C ILE A 380 -10.87 15.50 -6.91
N ILE A 381 -10.64 14.53 -7.77
CA ILE A 381 -11.37 13.27 -7.80
C ILE A 381 -10.39 12.16 -7.43
N ILE A 382 -10.71 11.41 -6.38
CA ILE A 382 -9.92 10.28 -5.91
C ILE A 382 -10.66 9.00 -6.24
N LEU A 383 -10.06 8.18 -7.09
CA LEU A 383 -10.55 6.85 -7.42
C LEU A 383 -9.74 5.82 -6.64
N GLY A 384 -10.39 4.78 -6.15
CA GLY A 384 -9.66 3.73 -5.45
C GLY A 384 -10.57 2.58 -5.00
N ASP A 385 -9.98 1.68 -4.27
CA ASP A 385 -10.70 0.57 -3.63
C ASP A 385 -10.35 0.60 -2.14
N SER A 386 -11.33 0.92 -1.30
CA SER A 386 -11.14 1.03 0.15
C SER A 386 -10.90 -0.32 0.84
N GLN A 387 -11.14 -1.41 0.13
CA GLN A 387 -10.98 -2.78 0.62
C GLN A 387 -9.61 -3.39 0.27
N GLN A 388 -8.86 -2.77 -0.65
CA GLN A 388 -7.49 -3.19 -0.95
C GLN A 388 -6.53 -2.76 0.15
N LEU A 389 -5.32 -3.32 0.08
CA LEU A 389 -4.22 -2.94 0.97
C LEU A 389 -4.09 -1.42 1.08
N PRO A 390 -4.09 -0.88 2.30
CA PRO A 390 -3.87 0.54 2.52
C PRO A 390 -2.41 0.93 2.19
N SER A 391 -2.13 2.22 2.24
CA SER A 391 -0.80 2.78 2.01
C SER A 391 0.27 2.18 2.94
N VAL A 392 1.52 2.08 2.48
CA VAL A 392 2.64 1.63 3.32
C VAL A 392 2.93 2.65 4.44
N GLY A 393 2.66 3.94 4.18
CA GLY A 393 2.81 5.01 5.18
C GLY A 393 1.67 5.04 6.20
N ASN A 394 1.80 5.96 7.19
CA ASN A 394 0.81 6.07 8.25
C ASN A 394 -0.49 6.73 7.79
N GLY A 395 -1.61 6.20 8.28
CA GLY A 395 -2.97 6.67 8.01
C GLY A 395 -3.57 6.04 6.74
N ALA A 396 -4.68 5.35 6.89
CA ALA A 396 -5.46 4.77 5.80
C ALA A 396 -6.52 5.78 5.31
N VAL A 397 -6.08 6.88 4.69
CA VAL A 397 -6.93 8.05 4.42
C VAL A 397 -8.18 7.72 3.61
N LEU A 398 -8.05 6.93 2.53
CA LEU A 398 -9.20 6.56 1.70
C LEU A 398 -10.22 5.75 2.51
N MET A 399 -9.75 4.74 3.23
CA MET A 399 -10.62 3.88 4.06
C MET A 399 -11.37 4.72 5.10
N GLU A 400 -10.66 5.57 5.85
CA GLU A 400 -11.21 6.45 6.87
C GLU A 400 -12.28 7.44 6.35
N LEU A 401 -12.08 7.94 5.14
CA LEU A 401 -13.03 8.87 4.51
C LEU A 401 -14.19 8.16 3.81
N THR A 402 -14.12 6.86 3.58
CA THR A 402 -15.16 6.06 2.92
C THR A 402 -15.95 5.16 3.86
N GLU A 403 -15.51 5.00 5.13
CA GLU A 403 -16.26 4.22 6.13
C GLU A 403 -17.58 4.90 6.48
N ASP A 404 -18.66 4.14 6.36
CA ASP A 404 -19.99 4.57 6.82
C ASP A 404 -20.05 4.55 8.35
N SER A 405 -20.71 5.54 8.94
CA SER A 405 -20.86 5.74 10.39
C SER A 405 -21.67 4.65 11.13
N GLY A 406 -21.92 3.51 10.49
CA GLY A 406 -22.85 2.47 10.95
C GLY A 406 -22.43 1.61 12.15
N GLN A 407 -21.22 1.75 12.71
CA GLN A 407 -20.72 0.79 13.72
C GLN A 407 -20.42 1.33 15.13
N SER A 408 -20.74 2.56 15.48
CA SER A 408 -20.68 2.97 16.89
C SER A 408 -21.87 3.87 17.24
N GLY A 409 -22.79 3.29 17.99
CA GLY A 409 -24.02 3.89 18.42
C GLY A 409 -23.85 5.12 19.32
N ALA A 410 -23.65 6.27 18.74
CA ALA A 410 -23.98 7.59 19.26
C ALA A 410 -23.68 8.61 18.14
N ASP A 411 -24.70 9.32 17.71
CA ASP A 411 -24.71 10.43 16.77
C ASP A 411 -24.49 10.04 15.29
N PHE A 412 -25.59 9.98 14.54
CA PHE A 412 -25.60 9.87 13.07
C PHE A 412 -25.12 11.19 12.46
N TYR A 413 -23.82 11.32 12.23
CA TYR A 413 -23.27 12.38 11.39
C TYR A 413 -23.13 11.86 9.96
N GLU A 414 -23.73 12.53 8.98
CA GLU A 414 -23.49 12.23 7.57
C GLU A 414 -22.01 12.46 7.24
N ASN A 415 -21.46 11.63 6.35
CA ASN A 415 -20.08 11.81 5.90
C ASN A 415 -20.00 13.11 5.07
N PRO A 416 -19.27 14.14 5.52
CA PRO A 416 -19.19 15.41 4.82
C PRO A 416 -18.38 15.33 3.51
N VAL A 417 -17.60 14.25 3.30
CA VAL A 417 -16.88 14.02 2.06
C VAL A 417 -17.79 13.29 1.09
N PRO A 418 -18.03 13.84 -0.11
CA PRO A 418 -18.83 13.18 -1.13
C PRO A 418 -18.18 11.88 -1.60
N VAL A 419 -18.82 10.75 -1.34
CA VAL A 419 -18.36 9.40 -1.70
C VAL A 419 -19.43 8.70 -2.54
N VAL A 420 -19.00 8.13 -3.68
CA VAL A 420 -19.84 7.22 -4.47
C VAL A 420 -19.20 5.84 -4.49
N LYS A 421 -19.96 4.82 -4.11
CA LYS A 421 -19.53 3.42 -4.13
C LYS A 421 -20.05 2.76 -5.41
N LEU A 422 -19.12 2.28 -6.26
CA LEU A 422 -19.44 1.52 -7.45
C LEU A 422 -19.58 0.04 -7.07
N VAL A 423 -20.76 -0.51 -7.31
CA VAL A 423 -21.11 -1.89 -6.96
C VAL A 423 -21.08 -2.81 -8.17
N LYS A 424 -21.56 -2.30 -9.33
CA LYS A 424 -21.69 -3.13 -10.53
C LYS A 424 -20.34 -3.49 -11.12
N ASN A 425 -20.08 -4.80 -11.24
CA ASN A 425 -18.87 -5.32 -11.85
C ASN A 425 -19.06 -5.60 -13.34
N TYR A 426 -18.18 -5.08 -14.20
CA TYR A 426 -18.22 -5.22 -15.65
C TYR A 426 -17.21 -6.23 -16.21
N ARG A 427 -16.30 -6.76 -15.38
CA ARG A 427 -15.43 -7.88 -15.77
C ARG A 427 -16.22 -9.16 -15.97
N GLN A 428 -17.31 -9.29 -15.23
CA GLN A 428 -18.19 -10.42 -15.29
C GLN A 428 -19.02 -10.39 -16.59
N LYS A 429 -18.43 -10.81 -17.71
CA LYS A 429 -19.27 -11.26 -18.80
C LYS A 429 -19.92 -12.57 -18.40
N ILE A 430 -21.18 -12.72 -18.78
CA ILE A 430 -21.99 -13.94 -18.56
C ILE A 430 -21.30 -15.22 -19.08
N SER A 431 -20.25 -15.10 -19.90
CA SER A 431 -19.47 -16.18 -20.51
C SER A 431 -18.13 -16.49 -19.84
N ASP A 432 -17.70 -15.71 -18.81
CA ASP A 432 -16.41 -15.90 -18.14
C ASP A 432 -16.64 -16.36 -16.69
N THR A 433 -16.74 -17.68 -16.52
CA THR A 433 -17.01 -18.31 -15.21
C THR A 433 -15.85 -18.11 -14.24
N ALA A 434 -14.60 -18.16 -14.73
CA ALA A 434 -13.40 -18.06 -13.92
C ALA A 434 -13.26 -16.69 -13.24
N GLY A 435 -13.44 -15.61 -13.99
CA GLY A 435 -13.40 -14.26 -13.45
C GLY A 435 -14.49 -13.98 -12.42
N ARG A 436 -15.67 -14.59 -12.58
CA ARG A 436 -16.78 -14.50 -11.60
C ARG A 436 -16.42 -15.22 -10.30
N ASN A 437 -15.90 -16.43 -10.38
CA ASN A 437 -15.49 -17.19 -9.20
C ASN A 437 -14.42 -16.44 -8.39
N ILE A 438 -13.38 -15.90 -9.03
CA ILE A 438 -12.31 -15.15 -8.36
C ILE A 438 -12.88 -13.94 -7.59
N LEU A 439 -13.78 -13.19 -8.21
CA LEU A 439 -14.36 -12.00 -7.58
C LEU A 439 -15.39 -12.39 -6.49
N GLY A 440 -16.12 -13.47 -6.67
CA GLY A 440 -17.01 -14.03 -5.66
C GLY A 440 -16.23 -14.45 -4.42
N VAL A 441 -15.18 -15.27 -4.59
CA VAL A 441 -14.28 -15.66 -3.50
C VAL A 441 -13.68 -14.44 -2.81
N ALA A 442 -13.23 -13.43 -3.58
CA ALA A 442 -12.68 -12.21 -3.00
C ALA A 442 -13.73 -11.41 -2.20
N ALA A 443 -15.00 -11.37 -2.66
CA ALA A 443 -16.08 -10.74 -1.92
C ALA A 443 -16.39 -11.46 -0.62
N VAL A 444 -16.50 -12.80 -0.66
CA VAL A 444 -16.70 -13.64 0.54
C VAL A 444 -15.56 -13.43 1.55
N VAL A 445 -14.30 -13.47 1.12
CA VAL A 445 -13.13 -13.19 1.97
C VAL A 445 -13.25 -11.84 2.66
N ASN A 446 -13.78 -10.85 1.97
CA ASN A 446 -13.85 -9.47 2.49
C ASN A 446 -15.03 -9.24 3.45
N GLU A 447 -16.15 -9.92 3.25
CA GLU A 447 -17.38 -9.75 4.05
C GLU A 447 -17.40 -10.61 5.32
N MET A 448 -16.45 -11.55 5.48
CA MET A 448 -16.41 -12.41 6.65
C MET A 448 -16.13 -11.67 7.95
N GLU A 449 -17.11 -11.62 8.86
CA GLU A 449 -16.98 -10.96 10.15
C GLU A 449 -16.83 -11.91 11.35
N ILE A 450 -17.14 -13.20 11.25
CA ILE A 450 -17.32 -14.09 12.43
C ILE A 450 -16.68 -15.48 12.22
N ASP A 451 -16.08 -16.03 13.30
CA ASP A 451 -15.77 -17.44 13.49
C ASP A 451 -17.08 -18.26 13.71
N PRO A 452 -17.32 -19.41 13.06
CA PRO A 452 -16.33 -20.31 12.49
C PRO A 452 -15.95 -19.95 11.04
N PHE A 453 -14.68 -20.24 10.71
CA PHE A 453 -14.20 -20.21 9.33
C PHE A 453 -15.14 -21.05 8.48
N PRO A 454 -15.78 -20.49 7.49
CA PRO A 454 -16.76 -21.25 6.76
C PRO A 454 -16.05 -22.35 5.96
N GLU A 455 -16.37 -23.58 6.25
CA GLU A 455 -16.27 -24.67 5.29
C GLU A 455 -16.86 -24.24 3.94
N LEU A 456 -17.81 -23.30 3.95
CA LEU A 456 -18.41 -22.61 2.80
C LEU A 456 -17.42 -22.11 1.72
N LEU A 457 -16.18 -21.72 2.06
CA LEU A 457 -15.18 -21.37 1.05
C LEU A 457 -14.70 -22.57 0.22
N PHE A 458 -14.86 -23.79 0.75
CA PHE A 458 -14.43 -25.04 0.11
C PHE A 458 -15.61 -25.93 -0.31
N GLU A 459 -16.83 -25.59 0.06
CA GLU A 459 -18.04 -26.34 -0.31
C GLU A 459 -18.62 -25.81 -1.62
N ALA A 460 -18.22 -26.41 -2.73
CA ALA A 460 -18.84 -26.16 -4.02
C ALA A 460 -20.16 -26.90 -4.15
N GLU A 461 -21.29 -26.26 -3.94
CA GLU A 461 -22.61 -26.85 -4.26
C GLU A 461 -22.87 -26.96 -5.76
N SER A 462 -22.10 -26.22 -6.60
CA SER A 462 -22.16 -26.28 -8.07
C SER A 462 -20.85 -25.76 -8.71
N PRO A 463 -20.57 -26.06 -9.98
CA PRO A 463 -19.43 -25.48 -10.72
C PRO A 463 -19.43 -23.93 -10.79
N ASP A 464 -20.57 -23.32 -10.56
CA ASP A 464 -20.75 -21.86 -10.54
C ASP A 464 -20.67 -21.26 -9.12
N SER A 465 -20.34 -22.07 -8.10
CA SER A 465 -20.24 -21.61 -6.71
C SER A 465 -19.02 -20.72 -6.50
N GLU A 466 -19.13 -19.77 -5.58
CA GLU A 466 -18.06 -18.86 -5.13
C GLU A 466 -17.09 -19.57 -4.19
N ALA A 467 -16.62 -20.76 -4.59
CA ALA A 467 -15.80 -21.65 -3.76
C ALA A 467 -14.37 -21.77 -4.26
N ILE A 468 -13.48 -22.10 -3.33
CA ILE A 468 -12.08 -22.44 -3.60
C ILE A 468 -11.99 -23.94 -3.85
N LEU A 469 -11.45 -24.32 -5.00
CA LEU A 469 -11.25 -25.73 -5.36
C LEU A 469 -10.02 -26.30 -4.66
N SER A 470 -10.20 -27.26 -3.78
CA SER A 470 -9.10 -27.99 -3.15
C SER A 470 -8.45 -28.96 -4.14
N LEU A 471 -7.12 -28.91 -4.23
CA LEU A 471 -6.32 -29.79 -5.06
C LEU A 471 -5.59 -30.82 -4.21
N GLU A 472 -5.37 -32.02 -4.77
CA GLU A 472 -4.52 -33.06 -4.17
C GLU A 472 -3.06 -32.91 -4.62
N SER A 473 -2.83 -32.42 -5.85
CA SER A 473 -1.51 -32.23 -6.43
C SER A 473 -1.44 -31.01 -7.37
N LEU A 474 -0.24 -30.58 -7.73
CA LEU A 474 -0.02 -29.53 -8.73
C LEU A 474 -0.48 -29.94 -10.14
N GLU A 475 -0.49 -31.25 -10.43
CA GLU A 475 -0.91 -31.78 -11.73
C GLU A 475 -2.41 -31.57 -11.96
N ASP A 476 -3.20 -31.49 -10.89
CA ASP A 476 -4.64 -31.25 -10.94
C ASP A 476 -5.00 -29.78 -11.22
N ALA A 477 -4.02 -28.88 -11.26
CA ALA A 477 -4.26 -27.46 -11.45
C ALA A 477 -4.67 -27.14 -12.89
N ALA A 478 -5.97 -26.91 -13.08
CA ALA A 478 -6.57 -26.59 -14.39
C ALA A 478 -6.29 -25.14 -14.86
N LEU A 479 -5.68 -24.30 -14.03
CA LEU A 479 -5.46 -22.86 -14.27
C LEU A 479 -6.76 -22.09 -14.58
N GLU A 480 -7.82 -22.48 -13.90
CA GLU A 480 -9.14 -21.84 -13.92
C GLU A 480 -9.64 -21.65 -12.49
N ASN A 481 -10.37 -20.55 -12.22
CA ASN A 481 -10.95 -20.27 -10.92
C ASN A 481 -9.92 -20.07 -9.78
N VAL A 482 -10.35 -20.15 -8.54
CA VAL A 482 -9.50 -20.13 -7.35
C VAL A 482 -9.27 -21.56 -6.89
N MET A 483 -8.00 -21.95 -6.85
CA MET A 483 -7.55 -23.28 -6.45
C MET A 483 -6.66 -23.18 -5.21
N PHE A 484 -6.71 -24.19 -4.36
CA PHE A 484 -5.91 -24.28 -3.15
C PHE A 484 -5.23 -25.64 -3.03
N LEU A 485 -3.91 -25.62 -2.90
CA LEU A 485 -3.11 -26.79 -2.57
C LEU A 485 -2.62 -26.67 -1.13
N ASN A 486 -3.10 -27.56 -0.28
CA ASN A 486 -2.71 -27.62 1.13
C ASN A 486 -1.34 -28.30 1.28
N GLN A 487 -0.32 -27.51 1.62
CA GLN A 487 1.07 -27.99 1.80
C GLN A 487 1.84 -27.10 2.77
N GLU A 488 2.95 -27.60 3.36
CA GLU A 488 3.76 -26.87 4.35
C GLU A 488 4.58 -25.70 3.78
N ASN A 489 4.76 -25.62 2.46
CA ASN A 489 5.64 -24.65 1.78
C ASN A 489 7.12 -24.71 2.22
N ASN A 490 7.60 -25.89 2.58
CA ASN A 490 9.03 -26.10 2.82
C ASN A 490 9.83 -25.99 1.51
N ILE A 491 11.17 -25.92 1.63
CA ILE A 491 12.06 -25.68 0.48
C ILE A 491 11.92 -26.73 -0.65
N ASN A 492 11.61 -27.99 -0.32
CA ASN A 492 11.48 -29.03 -1.34
C ASN A 492 10.16 -28.83 -2.11
N GLN A 493 9.06 -28.62 -1.42
CA GLN A 493 7.77 -28.34 -2.05
C GLN A 493 7.78 -27.06 -2.88
N LEU A 494 8.54 -26.03 -2.44
CA LEU A 494 8.73 -24.82 -3.24
C LEU A 494 9.59 -25.06 -4.47
N LYS A 495 10.54 -26.02 -4.45
CA LYS A 495 11.29 -26.44 -5.64
C LYS A 495 10.41 -27.22 -6.61
N ASP A 496 9.57 -28.14 -6.10
CA ASP A 496 8.60 -28.90 -6.91
C ASP A 496 7.60 -27.95 -7.58
N PHE A 497 7.06 -26.98 -6.82
CA PHE A 497 6.24 -25.91 -7.39
C PHE A 497 7.01 -25.06 -8.42
N GLY A 498 8.25 -24.70 -8.14
CA GLY A 498 9.10 -23.94 -9.07
C GLY A 498 9.31 -24.69 -10.37
N GLN A 499 9.55 -26.02 -10.33
CA GLN A 499 9.67 -26.89 -11.50
C GLN A 499 8.36 -26.94 -12.29
N TRP A 500 7.23 -27.19 -11.61
CA TRP A 500 5.92 -27.18 -12.25
C TRP A 500 5.61 -25.84 -12.93
N TRP A 501 5.89 -24.70 -12.25
CA TRP A 501 5.68 -23.37 -12.79
C TRP A 501 6.56 -23.09 -14.01
N TYR A 502 7.83 -23.50 -13.92
CA TYR A 502 8.80 -23.39 -15.03
C TYR A 502 8.33 -24.20 -16.24
N ASP A 503 7.94 -25.46 -16.05
CA ASP A 503 7.47 -26.31 -17.13
C ASP A 503 6.19 -25.79 -17.80
N LYS A 504 5.30 -25.20 -17.00
CA LYS A 504 4.01 -24.70 -17.47
C LYS A 504 4.08 -23.37 -18.21
N PHE A 505 4.95 -22.45 -17.77
CA PHE A 505 4.93 -21.06 -18.24
C PHE A 505 6.25 -20.57 -18.84
N LEU A 506 7.35 -21.26 -18.67
CA LEU A 506 8.66 -20.80 -19.16
C LEU A 506 9.26 -21.70 -20.24
N LYS A 507 8.62 -22.81 -20.56
CA LYS A 507 8.98 -23.72 -21.66
C LYS A 507 8.14 -23.54 -22.92
N ASP A 508 7.46 -22.41 -23.05
CA ASP A 508 6.71 -22.10 -24.29
C ASP A 508 7.68 -21.96 -25.46
N GLU A 509 7.43 -22.70 -26.55
CA GLU A 509 8.33 -22.78 -27.70
C GLU A 509 8.51 -21.42 -28.39
N GLU A 510 7.44 -20.66 -28.58
CA GLU A 510 7.50 -19.35 -29.23
C GLU A 510 8.26 -18.33 -28.38
N PHE A 511 8.00 -18.32 -27.06
CA PHE A 511 8.74 -17.50 -26.13
C PHE A 511 10.25 -17.83 -26.17
N LEU A 512 10.63 -19.13 -26.09
CA LEU A 512 12.02 -19.56 -26.11
C LEU A 512 12.73 -19.22 -27.43
N GLN A 513 12.05 -19.37 -28.57
CA GLN A 513 12.61 -18.97 -29.88
C GLN A 513 12.85 -17.46 -29.92
N LEU A 514 11.91 -16.65 -29.45
CA LEU A 514 12.04 -15.20 -29.44
C LEU A 514 13.16 -14.72 -28.51
N VAL A 515 13.28 -15.26 -27.30
CA VAL A 515 14.33 -14.80 -26.36
C VAL A 515 15.74 -15.18 -26.82
N GLN A 516 15.89 -16.24 -27.63
CA GLN A 516 17.19 -16.62 -28.22
C GLN A 516 17.59 -15.77 -29.44
N LYS A 517 16.63 -15.07 -30.04
CA LYS A 517 16.86 -14.23 -31.22
C LYS A 517 17.74 -13.04 -30.88
N GLY A 518 18.53 -12.60 -31.86
CA GLY A 518 19.32 -11.35 -31.75
C GLY A 518 18.49 -10.16 -32.24
N TYR A 519 18.36 -9.11 -31.44
CA TYR A 519 17.54 -7.93 -31.73
C TYR A 519 18.40 -6.73 -32.14
N SER A 520 18.05 -6.11 -33.29
CA SER A 520 18.65 -4.85 -33.73
C SER A 520 17.69 -3.70 -33.48
N PHE A 521 18.09 -2.76 -32.62
CA PHE A 521 17.28 -1.58 -32.28
C PHE A 521 17.51 -0.39 -33.24
N GLU A 522 18.23 -0.57 -34.31
CA GLU A 522 18.42 0.44 -35.37
C GLU A 522 17.15 0.59 -36.24
N VAL A 523 16.35 -0.49 -36.37
CA VAL A 523 15.10 -0.51 -37.12
C VAL A 523 13.99 -0.99 -36.19
N PRO A 524 13.43 -0.12 -35.35
CA PRO A 524 12.46 -0.52 -34.33
C PRO A 524 11.22 -1.24 -34.89
N GLU A 525 10.71 -0.85 -36.05
CA GLU A 525 9.52 -1.43 -36.69
C GLU A 525 9.66 -2.93 -36.96
N SER A 526 10.88 -3.43 -37.17
CA SER A 526 11.12 -4.85 -37.49
C SER A 526 11.04 -5.78 -36.29
N ILE A 527 11.07 -5.23 -35.08
CA ILE A 527 11.13 -6.00 -33.81
C ILE A 527 9.94 -5.71 -32.90
N GLU A 528 9.06 -4.76 -33.29
CA GLU A 528 7.94 -4.29 -32.46
C GLU A 528 6.99 -5.43 -32.10
N ASN A 529 6.60 -6.26 -33.06
CA ASN A 529 5.72 -7.40 -32.83
C ASN A 529 6.32 -8.44 -31.88
N ASP A 530 7.63 -8.73 -32.01
CA ASP A 530 8.33 -9.68 -31.15
C ASP A 530 8.39 -9.16 -29.70
N LEU A 531 8.70 -7.87 -29.54
CA LEU A 531 8.77 -7.24 -28.22
C LEU A 531 7.39 -7.15 -27.58
N ASP A 532 6.37 -6.79 -28.33
CA ASP A 532 4.98 -6.77 -27.85
C ASP A 532 4.55 -8.15 -27.38
N TYR A 533 4.88 -9.21 -28.12
CA TYR A 533 4.63 -10.58 -27.71
C TYR A 533 5.33 -10.88 -26.38
N LEU A 534 6.65 -10.65 -26.30
CA LEU A 534 7.45 -10.95 -25.12
C LEU A 534 6.96 -10.18 -23.87
N PHE A 535 6.69 -8.88 -24.01
CA PHE A 535 6.17 -8.09 -22.88
C PHE A 535 4.76 -8.53 -22.47
N ASN A 536 3.88 -8.84 -23.43
CA ASN A 536 2.54 -9.33 -23.13
C ASN A 536 2.57 -10.71 -22.50
N TYR A 537 3.43 -11.61 -22.99
CA TYR A 537 3.60 -12.95 -22.45
C TYR A 537 4.00 -12.90 -20.97
N MET A 538 5.00 -12.10 -20.62
CA MET A 538 5.43 -11.95 -19.22
C MET A 538 4.38 -11.29 -18.31
N LYS A 539 3.42 -10.54 -18.88
CA LYS A 539 2.31 -9.95 -18.11
C LYS A 539 1.22 -10.96 -17.79
N GLN A 540 1.19 -12.13 -18.44
CA GLN A 540 0.09 -13.11 -18.29
C GLN A 540 0.16 -13.83 -16.94
N PHE A 541 1.34 -14.10 -16.39
CA PHE A 541 1.47 -14.92 -15.18
C PHE A 541 2.44 -14.31 -14.16
N ARG A 542 2.15 -14.54 -12.87
CA ARG A 542 2.96 -14.00 -11.77
C ARG A 542 2.84 -14.84 -10.51
N ILE A 543 3.96 -14.96 -9.79
CA ILE A 543 3.96 -15.50 -8.43
C ILE A 543 3.90 -14.33 -7.46
N LEU A 544 2.94 -14.36 -6.54
CA LEU A 544 2.82 -13.38 -5.45
C LEU A 544 3.17 -14.00 -4.11
N THR A 545 3.81 -13.22 -3.27
CA THR A 545 4.22 -13.60 -1.92
C THR A 545 3.88 -12.51 -0.91
N ALA A 546 3.70 -12.86 0.35
CA ALA A 546 3.48 -11.89 1.41
C ALA A 546 4.75 -11.06 1.69
N THR A 547 5.93 -11.66 1.57
CA THR A 547 7.21 -11.06 1.96
C THR A 547 8.26 -11.10 0.86
N GLN A 548 9.33 -10.29 1.02
CA GLN A 548 10.44 -10.26 0.08
C GLN A 548 11.55 -11.27 0.43
N VAL A 549 11.80 -11.53 1.72
CA VAL A 549 13.09 -12.07 2.19
C VAL A 549 13.02 -13.51 2.72
N PHE A 550 11.93 -13.97 3.29
CA PHE A 550 11.84 -15.32 3.91
C PHE A 550 11.92 -16.47 2.89
N SER A 551 11.94 -17.72 3.39
CA SER A 551 11.93 -18.96 2.58
C SER A 551 10.83 -18.96 1.52
N THR A 552 9.62 -18.51 1.88
CA THR A 552 8.45 -18.32 1.00
C THR A 552 8.42 -16.95 0.35
N GLY A 553 9.48 -16.15 0.45
CA GLY A 553 9.55 -14.78 -0.07
C GLY A 553 9.92 -14.72 -1.55
N ALA A 554 9.63 -13.57 -2.18
CA ALA A 554 9.86 -13.38 -3.61
C ALA A 554 11.31 -13.62 -4.04
N LYS A 555 12.30 -13.28 -3.19
CA LYS A 555 13.73 -13.53 -3.51
C LYS A 555 14.06 -15.02 -3.61
N ALA A 556 13.52 -15.82 -2.70
CA ALA A 556 13.77 -17.27 -2.70
C ALA A 556 13.16 -17.94 -3.95
N LEU A 557 11.92 -17.62 -4.27
CA LEU A 557 11.23 -18.15 -5.44
C LEU A 557 11.88 -17.70 -6.76
N ASN A 558 12.25 -16.45 -6.87
CA ASN A 558 13.01 -15.96 -8.04
C ASN A 558 14.32 -16.75 -8.21
N LYS A 559 15.04 -17.05 -7.11
CA LYS A 559 16.26 -17.83 -7.16
C LYS A 559 16.03 -19.28 -7.59
N ILE A 560 14.96 -19.93 -7.08
CA ILE A 560 14.59 -21.28 -7.49
C ILE A 560 14.36 -21.36 -8.99
N ILE A 561 13.60 -20.41 -9.56
CA ILE A 561 13.29 -20.39 -10.99
C ILE A 561 14.51 -20.05 -11.83
N GLN A 562 15.36 -19.12 -11.40
CA GLN A 562 16.64 -18.84 -12.06
C GLN A 562 17.55 -20.07 -12.12
N ASP A 563 17.67 -20.79 -11.00
CA ASP A 563 18.52 -22.00 -10.93
C ASP A 563 18.00 -23.10 -11.87
N LEU A 564 16.67 -23.29 -11.96
CA LEU A 564 16.06 -24.23 -12.90
C LEU A 564 16.33 -23.85 -14.35
N TRP A 565 16.21 -22.58 -14.71
CA TRP A 565 16.49 -22.10 -16.05
C TRP A 565 17.95 -22.36 -16.43
N LEU A 566 18.89 -22.06 -15.53
CA LEU A 566 20.32 -22.28 -15.73
C LEU A 566 20.67 -23.78 -15.90
N MET A 567 20.03 -24.66 -15.13
CA MET A 567 20.25 -26.11 -15.22
C MET A 567 19.75 -26.69 -16.53
N GLU A 568 18.59 -26.27 -17.00
CA GLU A 568 17.98 -26.85 -18.21
C GLU A 568 18.58 -26.35 -19.51
N ASN A 569 19.09 -25.12 -19.53
CA ASN A 569 19.62 -24.54 -20.76
C ASN A 569 21.12 -24.74 -20.95
N GLU A 570 21.78 -25.63 -20.16
CA GLU A 570 23.23 -25.90 -20.21
C GLU A 570 24.07 -24.63 -20.41
N ALA A 571 23.63 -23.54 -19.81
CA ALA A 571 24.16 -22.24 -20.11
C ALA A 571 25.61 -22.18 -19.61
N ASN A 572 26.56 -22.18 -20.56
CA ASN A 572 27.94 -21.81 -20.35
C ASN A 572 28.08 -20.34 -19.89
N LEU A 573 27.19 -19.93 -18.98
CA LEU A 573 27.17 -18.60 -18.36
C LEU A 573 28.19 -18.54 -17.23
N LEU A 574 29.43 -18.99 -17.51
CA LEU A 574 30.54 -19.00 -16.53
C LEU A 574 30.82 -17.61 -15.94
N ASN A 575 30.18 -16.53 -16.45
CA ASN A 575 30.48 -15.16 -16.01
C ASN A 575 29.29 -14.19 -16.05
N SER A 576 28.03 -14.60 -16.25
CA SER A 576 26.91 -13.66 -16.30
C SER A 576 25.84 -13.97 -15.23
N GLU A 577 25.48 -12.97 -14.45
CA GLU A 577 24.41 -13.06 -13.43
C GLU A 577 23.01 -13.10 -14.05
N HIS A 578 22.90 -12.80 -15.36
CA HIS A 578 21.64 -12.64 -16.10
C HIS A 578 21.66 -13.43 -17.40
N PHE A 579 20.49 -13.73 -17.92
CA PHE A 579 20.31 -14.53 -19.14
C PHE A 579 19.17 -14.00 -20.03
N PRO A 580 19.14 -14.33 -21.34
CA PRO A 580 18.06 -13.95 -22.23
C PRO A 580 16.72 -14.54 -21.77
N GLY A 581 15.66 -13.73 -21.77
CA GLY A 581 14.34 -14.12 -21.32
C GLY A 581 14.09 -13.90 -19.81
N GLU A 582 15.09 -13.46 -19.04
CA GLU A 582 14.91 -13.16 -17.63
C GLU A 582 14.05 -11.91 -17.45
N PRO A 583 12.85 -12.01 -16.83
CA PRO A 583 12.03 -10.85 -16.52
C PRO A 583 12.62 -10.06 -15.35
N LEU A 584 12.52 -8.74 -15.47
CA LEU A 584 13.12 -7.80 -14.51
C LEU A 584 12.08 -6.83 -13.95
N ILE A 585 12.34 -6.38 -12.72
CA ILE A 585 11.62 -5.28 -12.11
C ILE A 585 12.60 -4.27 -11.51
N VAL A 586 12.36 -3.00 -11.76
CA VAL A 586 13.07 -1.89 -11.12
C VAL A 586 12.57 -1.75 -9.69
N THR A 587 13.46 -1.69 -8.71
CA THR A 587 13.11 -1.62 -7.29
C THR A 587 13.25 -0.23 -6.68
N GLU A 588 13.95 0.68 -7.37
CA GLU A 588 14.13 2.07 -6.95
C GLU A 588 14.05 3.02 -8.16
N ASN A 589 13.59 4.25 -7.93
CA ASN A 589 13.47 5.23 -8.99
C ASN A 589 14.85 5.69 -9.50
N ASN A 590 15.08 5.59 -10.80
CA ASN A 590 16.23 6.15 -11.49
C ASN A 590 15.78 7.28 -12.44
N TYR A 591 15.76 8.50 -11.93
CA TYR A 591 15.28 9.68 -12.68
C TYR A 591 16.14 10.00 -13.90
N ARG A 592 17.43 9.65 -13.89
CA ARG A 592 18.35 9.89 -15.01
C ARG A 592 18.01 9.01 -16.21
N LEU A 593 17.69 7.75 -15.95
CA LEU A 593 17.32 6.77 -16.99
C LEU A 593 15.82 6.80 -17.29
N ARG A 594 15.04 7.52 -16.48
CA ARG A 594 13.57 7.54 -16.51
C ARG A 594 12.96 6.15 -16.27
N LEU A 595 13.60 5.38 -15.40
CA LEU A 595 13.09 4.10 -14.90
C LEU A 595 12.57 4.31 -13.48
N PHE A 596 11.38 3.82 -13.20
CA PHE A 596 10.72 4.00 -11.94
C PHE A 596 10.49 2.67 -11.22
N ASN A 597 10.36 2.73 -9.90
CA ASN A 597 10.04 1.55 -9.11
C ASN A 597 8.75 0.90 -9.63
N GLY A 598 8.85 -0.41 -9.94
CA GLY A 598 7.78 -1.18 -10.54
C GLY A 598 7.86 -1.34 -12.07
N ASP A 599 8.70 -0.58 -12.78
CA ASP A 599 8.90 -0.77 -14.21
C ASP A 599 9.44 -2.17 -14.49
N GLN A 600 8.87 -2.82 -15.49
CA GLN A 600 9.24 -4.18 -15.89
C GLN A 600 9.99 -4.18 -17.21
N GLY A 601 10.97 -5.06 -17.30
CA GLY A 601 11.77 -5.29 -18.49
C GLY A 601 12.14 -6.75 -18.63
N ILE A 602 12.92 -7.04 -19.64
CA ILE A 602 13.43 -8.37 -19.96
C ILE A 602 14.88 -8.27 -20.45
N PHE A 603 15.71 -9.24 -20.10
CA PHE A 603 17.01 -9.38 -20.73
C PHE A 603 16.88 -10.03 -22.10
N LEU A 604 17.46 -9.42 -23.12
CA LEU A 604 17.49 -9.93 -24.50
C LEU A 604 18.88 -9.79 -25.12
N ASN A 605 19.17 -10.67 -26.08
CA ASN A 605 20.34 -10.56 -26.92
C ASN A 605 20.20 -9.41 -27.91
N CYS A 606 20.95 -8.35 -27.75
CA CYS A 606 20.93 -7.17 -28.60
C CYS A 606 22.15 -7.15 -29.51
N LEU A 607 21.96 -6.93 -30.79
CA LEU A 607 23.04 -6.78 -31.74
C LEU A 607 23.70 -5.41 -31.59
N ASN A 608 24.98 -5.39 -31.28
CA ASN A 608 25.75 -4.16 -31.27
C ASN A 608 26.05 -3.73 -32.71
N SER A 609 25.65 -2.53 -33.09
CA SER A 609 25.78 -2.01 -34.46
C SER A 609 27.24 -1.87 -34.94
N GLU A 610 28.15 -1.56 -34.03
CA GLU A 610 29.55 -1.34 -34.35
C GLU A 610 30.34 -2.67 -34.42
N THR A 611 30.17 -3.51 -33.38
CA THR A 611 30.95 -4.75 -33.25
C THR A 611 30.31 -5.95 -33.94
N LYS A 612 29.02 -5.85 -34.33
CA LYS A 612 28.20 -6.95 -34.91
C LYS A 612 28.13 -8.19 -33.97
N LYS A 613 28.40 -8.01 -32.68
CA LYS A 613 28.31 -9.05 -31.65
C LYS A 613 26.97 -8.94 -30.90
N LEU A 614 26.50 -10.09 -30.43
CA LEU A 614 25.37 -10.13 -29.50
C LEU A 614 25.82 -9.74 -28.10
N GLU A 615 25.10 -8.84 -27.48
CA GLU A 615 25.31 -8.36 -26.11
C GLU A 615 24.02 -8.49 -25.34
N LEU A 616 24.09 -9.02 -24.13
CA LEU A 616 22.93 -9.11 -23.25
C LEU A 616 22.60 -7.73 -22.69
N LYS A 617 21.38 -7.25 -22.95
CA LYS A 617 20.90 -5.95 -22.47
C LYS A 617 19.50 -6.09 -21.84
N ALA A 618 19.25 -5.29 -20.82
CA ALA A 618 17.93 -5.12 -20.27
C ALA A 618 17.11 -4.20 -21.17
N VAL A 619 15.96 -4.66 -21.60
CA VAL A 619 15.04 -3.98 -22.52
C VAL A 619 13.80 -3.57 -21.74
N PHE A 620 13.45 -2.29 -21.80
CA PHE A 620 12.30 -1.71 -21.13
C PHE A 620 11.46 -0.89 -22.11
N GLU A 621 10.15 -0.91 -21.91
CA GLU A 621 9.25 0.05 -22.53
C GLU A 621 9.15 1.29 -21.61
N VAL A 622 9.60 2.44 -22.08
CA VAL A 622 9.62 3.69 -21.32
C VAL A 622 8.95 4.79 -22.12
N GLU A 623 7.82 5.31 -21.65
CA GLU A 623 7.06 6.36 -22.32
C GLU A 623 6.68 5.99 -23.78
N GLY A 624 6.24 4.72 -24.00
CA GLY A 624 5.87 4.20 -25.32
C GLY A 624 7.05 4.02 -26.28
N LYS A 625 8.28 4.00 -25.76
CA LYS A 625 9.50 3.73 -26.55
C LYS A 625 10.32 2.64 -25.90
N VAL A 626 10.83 1.76 -26.71
CA VAL A 626 11.74 0.73 -26.25
C VAL A 626 13.13 1.33 -25.99
N LYS A 627 13.69 1.07 -24.82
CA LYS A 627 15.06 1.46 -24.41
C LYS A 627 15.84 0.27 -23.93
N THR A 628 17.12 0.26 -24.27
CA THR A 628 18.06 -0.80 -23.88
C THR A 628 19.14 -0.28 -22.95
N PHE A 629 19.52 -1.08 -21.96
CA PHE A 629 20.52 -0.74 -20.97
C PHE A 629 21.44 -1.93 -20.72
N TYR A 630 22.69 -1.68 -20.44
CA TYR A 630 23.56 -2.72 -19.91
C TYR A 630 23.23 -3.02 -18.45
N GLY A 631 23.31 -4.27 -18.03
CA GLY A 631 23.00 -4.66 -16.65
C GLY A 631 23.76 -3.84 -15.60
N HIS A 632 25.04 -3.56 -15.82
CA HIS A 632 25.88 -2.75 -14.92
C HIS A 632 25.45 -1.26 -14.80
N GLN A 633 24.64 -0.74 -15.72
CA GLN A 633 24.11 0.63 -15.65
C GLN A 633 22.87 0.72 -14.74
N LEU A 634 22.30 -0.43 -14.41
CA LEU A 634 21.08 -0.54 -13.67
C LEU A 634 21.38 -1.09 -12.27
N HIS A 635 21.48 -0.18 -11.31
CA HIS A 635 21.51 -0.54 -9.89
C HIS A 635 20.08 -0.78 -9.45
N HIS A 636 19.78 -1.72 -8.59
CA HIS A 636 18.43 -1.98 -8.08
C HIS A 636 17.46 -2.68 -9.05
N LEU A 637 17.97 -3.66 -9.80
CA LEU A 637 17.14 -4.64 -10.52
C LEU A 637 16.92 -5.89 -9.66
N GLN A 638 15.78 -6.53 -9.87
CA GLN A 638 15.46 -7.85 -9.34
C GLN A 638 14.76 -8.69 -10.42
N PRO A 639 14.98 -10.02 -10.44
CA PRO A 639 14.16 -10.91 -11.24
C PRO A 639 12.68 -10.76 -10.87
N ALA A 640 11.81 -10.91 -11.84
CA ALA A 640 10.39 -10.60 -11.70
C ALA A 640 9.47 -11.81 -11.96
N TYR A 641 9.92 -13.04 -11.73
CA TYR A 641 9.03 -14.22 -11.72
C TYR A 641 8.09 -14.18 -10.53
N ALA A 642 8.64 -13.81 -9.36
CA ALA A 642 7.90 -13.62 -8.12
C ALA A 642 8.06 -12.18 -7.60
N THR A 643 6.98 -11.64 -7.04
CA THR A 643 6.94 -10.30 -6.42
C THR A 643 6.02 -10.29 -5.21
N THR A 644 6.13 -9.30 -4.34
CA THR A 644 5.22 -9.18 -3.20
C THR A 644 3.85 -8.64 -3.63
N VAL A 645 2.79 -9.00 -2.88
CA VAL A 645 1.43 -8.48 -3.11
C VAL A 645 1.43 -6.94 -3.13
N HIS A 646 2.16 -6.28 -2.24
CA HIS A 646 2.28 -4.82 -2.24
C HIS A 646 2.85 -4.26 -3.55
N LYS A 647 3.90 -4.88 -4.10
CA LYS A 647 4.50 -4.43 -5.36
C LYS A 647 3.64 -4.76 -6.58
N SER A 648 2.67 -5.65 -6.44
CA SER A 648 1.72 -5.99 -7.52
C SER A 648 0.54 -5.02 -7.61
N GLN A 649 0.36 -4.11 -6.65
CA GLN A 649 -0.70 -3.11 -6.69
C GLN A 649 -0.64 -2.30 -8.00
N GLY A 650 -1.80 -2.02 -8.59
CA GLY A 650 -1.90 -1.42 -9.92
C GLY A 650 -1.57 -2.37 -11.08
N SER A 651 -1.34 -3.67 -10.81
CA SER A 651 -1.05 -4.70 -11.83
C SER A 651 -2.19 -5.70 -11.95
N GLU A 652 -2.28 -6.38 -13.10
CA GLU A 652 -3.19 -7.51 -13.33
C GLU A 652 -2.47 -8.59 -14.10
N PHE A 653 -2.83 -9.84 -13.85
CA PHE A 653 -2.25 -11.03 -14.46
C PHE A 653 -3.36 -11.98 -14.87
N ASP A 654 -3.15 -12.75 -15.92
CA ASP A 654 -4.15 -13.74 -16.33
C ASP A 654 -4.12 -14.93 -15.36
N HIS A 655 -2.95 -15.42 -15.00
CA HIS A 655 -2.73 -16.53 -14.08
C HIS A 655 -1.82 -16.11 -12.91
N LEU A 656 -2.21 -16.45 -11.70
CA LEU A 656 -1.53 -16.03 -10.50
C LEU A 656 -1.31 -17.22 -9.57
N ALA A 657 -0.10 -17.36 -9.02
CA ALA A 657 0.15 -18.20 -7.86
C ALA A 657 0.38 -17.34 -6.62
N LEU A 658 -0.31 -17.63 -5.53
CA LEU A 658 -0.14 -16.97 -4.23
C LEU A 658 0.53 -17.95 -3.27
N ILE A 659 1.76 -17.68 -2.86
CA ILE A 659 2.50 -18.48 -1.90
C ILE A 659 2.25 -17.91 -0.50
N LEU A 660 1.57 -18.68 0.33
CA LEU A 660 1.34 -18.31 1.71
C LEU A 660 2.64 -18.42 2.53
N PRO A 661 2.83 -17.60 3.56
CA PRO A 661 3.99 -17.70 4.43
C PRO A 661 4.01 -19.02 5.17
N GLU A 662 5.22 -19.51 5.49
CA GLU A 662 5.45 -20.70 6.30
C GLU A 662 4.95 -20.49 7.74
N LEU A 663 4.42 -21.53 8.35
CA LEU A 663 3.96 -21.50 9.73
C LEU A 663 5.14 -21.25 10.67
N SER A 664 5.12 -20.15 11.39
CA SER A 664 6.09 -19.89 12.45
C SER A 664 5.71 -20.68 13.69
N ILE A 665 6.53 -21.67 14.06
CA ILE A 665 6.37 -22.43 15.29
C ILE A 665 7.24 -21.76 16.36
N ASP A 666 6.64 -21.48 17.53
CA ASP A 666 7.39 -21.01 18.70
C ASP A 666 8.37 -22.10 19.12
N PRO A 667 9.70 -21.86 19.07
CA PRO A 667 10.70 -22.87 19.38
C PRO A 667 10.67 -23.33 20.84
N ILE A 668 10.02 -22.59 21.75
CA ILE A 668 9.94 -22.88 23.17
C ILE A 668 8.69 -23.70 23.48
N ILE A 669 7.56 -23.37 22.86
CA ILE A 669 6.26 -23.96 23.17
C ILE A 669 5.91 -25.09 22.19
N GLY A 670 6.59 -25.17 21.04
CA GLY A 670 6.30 -26.16 19.97
C GLY A 670 4.92 -25.99 19.34
N LYS A 671 4.29 -24.82 19.51
CA LYS A 671 2.96 -24.49 18.96
C LYS A 671 3.07 -23.36 17.94
N PRO A 672 2.16 -23.30 16.96
CA PRO A 672 2.09 -22.19 16.04
C PRO A 672 2.04 -20.85 16.79
N GLU A 673 2.90 -19.91 16.40
CA GLU A 673 2.87 -18.53 16.92
C GLU A 673 1.77 -17.72 16.21
N PRO A 674 0.53 -17.67 16.72
CA PRO A 674 -0.56 -16.95 16.03
C PRO A 674 -0.25 -15.45 15.87
N GLY A 675 0.58 -14.90 16.76
CA GLY A 675 0.92 -13.47 16.77
C GLY A 675 1.85 -13.05 15.64
N ARG A 676 2.81 -13.87 15.21
CA ARG A 676 3.72 -13.60 14.09
C ARG A 676 3.03 -13.74 12.75
N MET A 677 2.23 -14.79 12.58
CA MET A 677 1.46 -15.02 11.36
C MET A 677 0.41 -13.94 11.10
N ARG A 678 -0.32 -13.51 12.14
CA ARG A 678 -1.33 -12.45 12.04
C ARG A 678 -0.76 -11.13 11.51
N ASN A 679 0.54 -10.91 11.61
CA ASN A 679 1.17 -9.68 11.13
C ASN A 679 1.74 -9.79 9.71
N ILE A 680 1.81 -10.99 9.12
CA ILE A 680 2.43 -11.21 7.81
C ILE A 680 1.38 -11.23 6.70
N MET A 681 0.21 -11.85 6.94
CA MET A 681 -0.86 -11.96 5.96
C MET A 681 -2.16 -11.44 6.55
N SER A 682 -2.72 -10.40 5.91
CA SER A 682 -4.02 -9.84 6.29
C SER A 682 -5.09 -10.19 5.25
N ARG A 683 -6.35 -9.99 5.63
CA ARG A 683 -7.51 -10.12 4.76
C ARG A 683 -7.38 -9.23 3.52
N GLU A 684 -6.97 -7.99 3.72
CA GLU A 684 -6.78 -7.01 2.65
C GLU A 684 -5.66 -7.43 1.71
N MET A 685 -4.61 -8.09 2.24
CA MET A 685 -3.53 -8.63 1.41
C MET A 685 -4.04 -9.80 0.56
N LEU A 686 -4.80 -10.73 1.16
CA LEU A 686 -5.42 -11.84 0.43
C LEU A 686 -6.40 -11.32 -0.63
N TYR A 687 -7.31 -10.40 -0.26
CA TYR A 687 -8.22 -9.74 -1.19
C TYR A 687 -7.48 -9.06 -2.34
N THR A 688 -6.43 -8.30 -2.01
CA THR A 688 -5.60 -7.63 -3.03
C THR A 688 -4.95 -8.63 -3.96
N ALA A 689 -4.42 -9.75 -3.46
CA ALA A 689 -3.81 -10.78 -4.28
C ALA A 689 -4.84 -11.44 -5.22
N LEU A 690 -5.97 -11.89 -4.69
CA LEU A 690 -7.06 -12.50 -5.49
C LEU A 690 -7.50 -11.58 -6.62
N THR A 691 -7.71 -10.31 -6.32
CA THR A 691 -8.19 -9.33 -7.29
C THR A 691 -7.17 -8.91 -8.35
N ARG A 692 -5.89 -9.36 -8.25
CA ARG A 692 -4.89 -9.17 -9.33
C ARG A 692 -5.08 -10.16 -10.48
N ALA A 693 -5.75 -11.28 -10.26
CA ALA A 693 -5.95 -12.30 -11.29
C ALA A 693 -7.19 -12.03 -12.16
N LYS A 694 -7.13 -12.50 -13.40
CA LYS A 694 -8.26 -12.47 -14.36
C LYS A 694 -8.86 -13.84 -14.57
N ASN A 695 -8.03 -14.89 -14.74
CA ASN A 695 -8.46 -16.22 -15.15
C ASN A 695 -8.27 -17.26 -14.04
N SER A 696 -7.15 -17.25 -13.32
CA SER A 696 -6.91 -18.23 -12.25
C SER A 696 -6.05 -17.71 -11.12
N VAL A 697 -6.31 -18.25 -9.93
CA VAL A 697 -5.46 -18.11 -8.75
C VAL A 697 -5.17 -19.48 -8.17
N LEU A 698 -3.91 -19.86 -8.06
CA LEU A 698 -3.45 -21.03 -7.34
C LEU A 698 -2.85 -20.59 -5.99
N ILE A 699 -3.49 -20.94 -4.90
CA ILE A 699 -3.02 -20.65 -3.54
C ILE A 699 -2.28 -21.88 -3.01
N LEU A 700 -1.03 -21.69 -2.55
CA LEU A 700 -0.20 -22.74 -1.96
C LEU A 700 0.15 -22.42 -0.52
N GLY A 701 -0.10 -23.35 0.39
CA GLY A 701 0.27 -23.21 1.80
C GLY A 701 -0.64 -23.99 2.71
N GLU A 702 -0.41 -23.89 4.02
CA GLU A 702 -1.22 -24.57 5.00
C GLU A 702 -2.60 -23.92 5.16
N LYS A 703 -3.64 -24.75 5.26
CA LYS A 703 -5.05 -24.30 5.42
C LYS A 703 -5.20 -23.33 6.60
N ILE A 704 -4.54 -23.60 7.73
CA ILE A 704 -4.58 -22.74 8.93
C ILE A 704 -4.03 -21.32 8.66
N VAL A 705 -3.06 -21.19 7.73
CA VAL A 705 -2.50 -19.88 7.34
C VAL A 705 -3.53 -19.09 6.53
N LEU A 706 -4.22 -19.76 5.59
CA LEU A 706 -5.29 -19.14 4.81
C LEU A 706 -6.44 -18.69 5.71
N GLU A 707 -6.89 -19.57 6.61
CA GLU A 707 -7.93 -19.28 7.60
C GLU A 707 -7.58 -18.08 8.48
N THR A 708 -6.33 -18.07 8.98
CA THR A 708 -5.84 -16.95 9.78
C THR A 708 -5.80 -15.65 9.00
N ALA A 709 -5.41 -15.69 7.73
CA ALA A 709 -5.37 -14.52 6.86
C ALA A 709 -6.78 -13.93 6.64
N VAL A 710 -7.78 -14.75 6.39
CA VAL A 710 -9.18 -14.32 6.22
C VAL A 710 -9.71 -13.65 7.49
N LEU A 711 -9.40 -14.19 8.66
CA LEU A 711 -9.85 -13.65 9.95
C LEU A 711 -9.04 -12.41 10.41
N ASN A 712 -7.84 -12.20 9.85
CA ASN A 712 -6.94 -11.14 10.25
C ASN A 712 -7.20 -9.86 9.47
N LYS A 713 -8.22 -9.09 9.86
CA LYS A 713 -8.44 -7.75 9.32
C LYS A 713 -7.31 -6.81 9.75
N GLU A 714 -6.70 -6.09 8.81
CA GLU A 714 -5.66 -5.11 9.11
C GLU A 714 -6.25 -3.94 9.91
N LYS A 715 -5.89 -3.88 11.18
CA LYS A 715 -6.35 -2.81 12.05
C LYS A 715 -5.40 -1.63 11.97
N ARG A 716 -5.87 -0.55 11.34
CA ARG A 716 -5.20 0.75 11.37
C ARG A 716 -6.02 1.72 12.17
N TYR A 717 -5.47 2.12 13.28
CA TYR A 717 -6.14 3.09 14.16
C TYR A 717 -5.81 4.51 13.69
N SER A 718 -6.85 5.30 13.44
CA SER A 718 -6.79 6.71 13.09
C SER A 718 -7.98 7.43 13.71
N GLY A 719 -7.81 8.69 14.03
CA GLY A 719 -8.91 9.55 14.47
C GLY A 719 -9.46 10.43 13.37
N LEU A 720 -8.90 10.36 12.15
CA LEU A 720 -9.25 11.26 11.05
C LEU A 720 -10.74 11.19 10.70
N GLY A 721 -11.30 9.99 10.56
CA GLY A 721 -12.71 9.82 10.22
C GLY A 721 -13.65 10.44 11.25
N SER A 722 -13.38 10.24 12.55
CA SER A 722 -14.16 10.85 13.62
C SER A 722 -13.99 12.37 13.69
N LEU A 723 -12.77 12.88 13.48
CA LEU A 723 -12.46 14.31 13.44
C LEU A 723 -13.17 15.02 12.27
N VAL A 724 -13.17 14.41 11.09
CA VAL A 724 -13.82 14.96 9.90
C VAL A 724 -15.33 15.02 10.14
N ARG A 725 -15.95 13.94 10.60
CA ARG A 725 -17.37 13.90 10.90
C ARG A 725 -17.79 14.88 12.00
N SER A 726 -17.06 14.97 13.11
CA SER A 726 -17.42 15.80 14.26
C SER A 726 -17.23 17.31 14.07
N LYS A 727 -16.34 17.72 13.18
CA LYS A 727 -16.00 19.15 12.99
C LYS A 727 -16.54 19.75 11.68
N MET A 728 -17.11 18.95 10.82
CA MET A 728 -17.63 19.38 9.51
C MET A 728 -19.14 19.18 9.37
N SER A 729 -19.78 18.44 10.27
CA SER A 729 -21.24 18.43 10.50
C SER A 729 -21.62 19.64 11.37
#